data_119825b1a75efc7a8f6412132b3def62
#
_entry.id   119825b1a75efc7a8f6412132b3def62
#
_cell.length_a   1.000
_cell.length_b   1.000
_cell.length_c   1.000
_cell.angle_alpha   90.00
_cell.angle_beta   90.00
_cell.angle_gamma   90.00
#
_symmetry.space_group_name_H-M   'P 1'
#
loop_
_entity.id
_entity.type
_entity.pdbx_description
1 polymer ?
#
loop_
_entity_poly.entity_id
_entity_poly.type
_entity_poly.pdbx_seq_one_letter_code
_entity_poly.pdbx_strand_id
1 'polypeptide(L)'
;MQYGFFDDDAREYVITRPDTPYPWINYLGCEEFFGLFSNTSGGYCFCHDARMLRLTRYRYNNVPADSGGRYFYLRDNCAADDCKCDCNAGKADVWTPSWMPMKSKLDRYECRHGMGYSRISSARNGLAFTQVSFVPLGDNCEIHKVTLTNESKIEKNIDMFSFIEFCLWNANDDMTNFQRNFSIGEVEIDLSQGSSRIYHKTEYRERRNHYAVWSVNGPVAGFDTDRQSFLGLYNGFDSPDVPFKGEAKNSVASGWSPVGSHHIKVKLAHNESKTFVFVLGFCENPQDQKWEKPVSGGNHGVINKAPANALIEKYKTAESADKALAELNEYWKNLLGKFTVDASSLSRPDDIKMARMAGVWNQYQCMVTFNMSRSASYFESGIGRGMGFRDSNQDLLGFVHLVPQRARSRILDIAATQFPDGSAYHQYQPLTKRGNNEVGSGFNDDPLWLICGVAAYIKETGDYSILEEKVPFDNDEKLADTLFVHLKRSFDFTVTHKGPHGLPLIGRADWNDCLNLNCFSAVPGESFQTTANFESGVAESVLIAAIFAFTGPDYAEICKRTNRADEAAYAEKEIKIIIEAVNKHGWDGDWFVRAYDAYGKKIGGRECEDGKIFIESNGFAVMAGIGIDDGRAAKALDSVKERLDTKYGIVLQQPAYKDYHLELGEISSYPPGYKENAGIFCHNNPWVTIAETMLGRGDRAFETYAKICPAYREDDSELRKLEPYVYAQMVAGRDAPRHGEAKNSWLTGTAAWTFVSISQYILGVRPVFDGLLIDPCIPKDMKGFTVTRNFRGAEYHITVDNSAGAEKGVKSITVDGNPHNGNVLPVSGGGKIHKVIVTMGKN
;
A
#
# COMPACT_ATOMS: atom_id res chain seq x y z
N MET A 1 -24.76 -7.17 -5.16
CA MET A 1 -24.49 -8.63 -5.18
C MET A 1 -23.25 -8.86 -4.32
N GLN A 2 -23.29 -9.85 -3.43
CA GLN A 2 -22.14 -10.14 -2.56
C GLN A 2 -21.19 -11.11 -3.29
N TYR A 3 -19.90 -10.77 -3.33
CA TYR A 3 -18.86 -11.55 -3.99
C TYR A 3 -18.04 -12.40 -3.02
N GLY A 4 -18.22 -12.18 -1.72
CA GLY A 4 -17.48 -12.88 -0.67
C GLY A 4 -17.91 -12.44 0.72
N PHE A 5 -17.11 -12.76 1.71
CA PHE A 5 -17.33 -12.44 3.13
C PHE A 5 -16.00 -12.48 3.90
N PHE A 6 -15.99 -11.82 5.07
CA PHE A 6 -14.87 -11.90 6.01
C PHE A 6 -14.95 -13.16 6.87
N ASP A 7 -13.86 -13.90 6.94
CA ASP A 7 -13.59 -14.96 7.91
C ASP A 7 -12.67 -14.38 8.99
N ASP A 8 -13.27 -13.85 10.06
CA ASP A 8 -12.50 -13.15 11.11
C ASP A 8 -11.60 -14.09 11.91
N ASP A 9 -12.00 -15.34 12.11
CA ASP A 9 -11.21 -16.34 12.83
C ASP A 9 -9.92 -16.69 12.07
N ALA A 10 -10.03 -16.88 10.76
CA ALA A 10 -8.89 -17.12 9.88
C ALA A 10 -8.14 -15.85 9.48
N ARG A 11 -8.69 -14.65 9.72
CA ARG A 11 -8.22 -13.37 9.20
C ARG A 11 -8.08 -13.37 7.68
N GLU A 12 -9.09 -13.91 7.01
CA GLU A 12 -9.16 -14.05 5.56
C GLU A 12 -10.36 -13.27 5.00
N TYR A 13 -10.25 -12.82 3.76
CA TYR A 13 -11.41 -12.46 2.95
C TYR A 13 -11.66 -13.58 1.94
N VAL A 14 -12.84 -14.16 1.98
CA VAL A 14 -13.25 -15.30 1.16
C VAL A 14 -14.05 -14.81 -0.03
N ILE A 15 -13.51 -14.99 -1.24
CA ILE A 15 -14.13 -14.63 -2.52
C ILE A 15 -14.77 -15.89 -3.09
N THR A 16 -16.08 -15.87 -3.30
CA THR A 16 -16.86 -17.04 -3.72
C THR A 16 -17.16 -17.10 -5.22
N ARG A 17 -16.75 -16.06 -5.97
CA ARG A 17 -16.94 -15.94 -7.42
C ARG A 17 -15.68 -15.36 -8.07
N PRO A 18 -15.23 -15.90 -9.21
CA PRO A 18 -14.02 -15.40 -9.86
C PRO A 18 -14.22 -14.06 -10.59
N ASP A 19 -15.45 -13.74 -11.02
CA ASP A 19 -15.83 -12.57 -11.82
C ASP A 19 -16.11 -11.35 -10.95
N THR A 20 -15.20 -10.99 -10.06
CA THR A 20 -15.28 -9.76 -9.27
C THR A 20 -15.33 -8.51 -10.14
N PRO A 21 -15.90 -7.38 -9.68
CA PRO A 21 -16.08 -6.16 -10.51
C PRO A 21 -14.77 -5.56 -11.05
N TYR A 22 -13.68 -5.72 -10.32
CA TYR A 22 -12.28 -5.58 -10.70
C TYR A 22 -11.51 -6.78 -10.18
N PRO A 23 -10.28 -7.07 -10.66
CA PRO A 23 -9.43 -8.04 -9.99
C PRO A 23 -9.20 -7.64 -8.54
N TRP A 24 -9.60 -8.47 -7.60
CA TRP A 24 -9.33 -8.26 -6.19
C TRP A 24 -8.01 -8.90 -5.81
N ILE A 25 -7.06 -8.08 -5.37
CA ILE A 25 -5.67 -8.49 -5.20
C ILE A 25 -5.27 -8.62 -3.73
N ASN A 26 -4.18 -9.34 -3.52
CA ASN A 26 -3.40 -9.35 -2.31
C ASN A 26 -1.93 -9.05 -2.63
N TYR A 27 -1.22 -8.41 -1.71
CA TYR A 27 0.22 -8.25 -1.76
C TYR A 27 0.88 -9.34 -0.93
N LEU A 28 1.81 -10.08 -1.53
CA LEU A 28 2.61 -11.10 -0.88
C LEU A 28 4.00 -10.53 -0.57
N GLY A 29 4.60 -10.98 0.53
CA GLY A 29 5.92 -10.51 0.96
C GLY A 29 5.88 -9.35 1.95
N CYS A 30 6.94 -9.24 2.73
CA CYS A 30 7.05 -8.24 3.80
C CYS A 30 8.43 -7.61 3.95
N GLU A 31 9.46 -8.05 3.20
CA GLU A 31 10.84 -7.57 3.32
C GLU A 31 11.38 -7.01 2.00
N GLU A 32 11.90 -7.85 1.11
CA GLU A 32 12.59 -7.46 -0.11
C GLU A 32 11.92 -7.99 -1.39
N PHE A 33 11.32 -9.17 -1.30
CA PHE A 33 10.63 -9.80 -2.41
C PHE A 33 9.11 -9.64 -2.25
N PHE A 34 8.45 -9.21 -3.31
CA PHE A 34 7.01 -8.93 -3.29
C PHE A 34 6.32 -9.51 -4.52
N GLY A 35 5.09 -9.97 -4.30
CA GLY A 35 4.17 -10.40 -5.36
C GLY A 35 2.82 -9.73 -5.23
N LEU A 36 2.23 -9.35 -6.37
CA LEU A 36 0.83 -8.98 -6.47
C LEU A 36 0.09 -10.18 -7.03
N PHE A 37 -0.97 -10.60 -6.36
CA PHE A 37 -1.70 -11.81 -6.67
C PHE A 37 -3.22 -11.56 -6.65
N SER A 38 -3.87 -11.68 -7.80
CA SER A 38 -5.32 -11.49 -7.91
C SER A 38 -6.09 -12.75 -7.54
N ASN A 39 -7.40 -12.58 -7.32
CA ASN A 39 -8.30 -13.70 -7.10
C ASN A 39 -8.34 -14.72 -8.27
N THR A 40 -7.77 -14.37 -9.43
CA THR A 40 -7.66 -15.25 -10.60
C THR A 40 -6.22 -15.59 -11.00
N SER A 41 -5.27 -15.51 -10.05
CA SER A 41 -3.83 -15.75 -10.23
C SER A 41 -3.09 -14.75 -11.14
N GLY A 42 -3.71 -13.62 -11.46
CA GLY A 42 -3.07 -12.53 -12.19
C GLY A 42 -2.05 -11.78 -11.33
N GLY A 43 -1.27 -10.89 -11.97
CA GLY A 43 -0.29 -10.04 -11.30
C GLY A 43 1.15 -10.39 -11.61
N TYR A 44 2.09 -9.86 -10.81
CA TYR A 44 3.52 -9.98 -11.04
C TYR A 44 4.30 -10.02 -9.73
N CYS A 45 5.60 -10.35 -9.83
CA CYS A 45 6.52 -10.28 -8.69
C CYS A 45 7.82 -9.57 -9.05
N PHE A 46 8.51 -9.08 -8.01
CA PHE A 46 9.74 -8.33 -8.14
C PHE A 46 10.56 -8.40 -6.84
N CYS A 47 11.87 -8.09 -6.95
CA CYS A 47 12.75 -7.94 -5.82
C CYS A 47 13.17 -6.47 -5.69
N HIS A 48 13.05 -5.83 -4.53
CA HIS A 48 13.34 -4.43 -4.21
C HIS A 48 12.59 -3.39 -5.06
N ASP A 49 12.59 -3.50 -6.40
CA ASP A 49 12.09 -2.47 -7.31
C ASP A 49 11.21 -3.07 -8.42
N ALA A 50 9.95 -2.69 -8.44
CA ALA A 50 8.95 -3.19 -9.38
C ALA A 50 9.22 -2.79 -10.85
N ARG A 51 10.03 -1.75 -11.10
CA ARG A 51 10.42 -1.31 -12.44
C ARG A 51 11.70 -1.99 -12.91
N MET A 52 12.74 -2.06 -12.05
CA MET A 52 14.09 -2.44 -12.44
C MET A 52 14.43 -3.90 -12.19
N LEU A 53 13.79 -4.54 -11.21
CA LEU A 53 14.02 -5.94 -10.83
C LEU A 53 12.72 -6.76 -10.84
N ARG A 54 11.93 -6.61 -11.90
CA ARG A 54 10.68 -7.37 -12.12
C ARG A 54 10.99 -8.75 -12.69
N LEU A 55 10.44 -9.79 -12.09
CA LEU A 55 10.63 -11.17 -12.53
C LEU A 55 9.61 -11.60 -13.58
N THR A 56 8.32 -11.29 -13.35
CA THR A 56 7.23 -11.71 -14.22
C THR A 56 6.59 -10.55 -14.95
N ARG A 57 6.19 -10.81 -16.21
CA ARG A 57 5.58 -9.81 -17.09
C ARG A 57 4.12 -9.58 -16.73
N TYR A 58 3.69 -8.32 -16.64
CA TYR A 58 2.32 -7.88 -16.50
C TYR A 58 2.12 -6.55 -17.21
N ARG A 59 1.02 -6.41 -17.93
CA ARG A 59 0.66 -5.17 -18.63
C ARG A 59 -0.62 -4.58 -18.04
N TYR A 60 -0.58 -3.31 -17.64
CA TYR A 60 -1.68 -2.65 -16.94
C TYR A 60 -2.92 -2.41 -17.79
N ASN A 61 -2.74 -2.17 -19.08
CA ASN A 61 -3.83 -1.90 -20.03
C ASN A 61 -4.18 -3.11 -20.88
N ASN A 62 -4.10 -4.30 -20.31
CA ASN A 62 -4.42 -5.52 -21.02
C ASN A 62 -5.92 -5.68 -21.29
N VAL A 63 -6.22 -6.35 -22.41
CA VAL A 63 -7.55 -6.81 -22.79
C VAL A 63 -7.45 -8.32 -23.09
N PRO A 64 -8.17 -9.16 -22.36
CA PRO A 64 -8.99 -8.84 -21.18
C PRO A 64 -8.19 -8.36 -19.98
N ALA A 65 -8.86 -7.69 -19.04
CA ALA A 65 -8.26 -7.29 -17.77
C ALA A 65 -7.74 -8.52 -16.99
N ASP A 66 -6.71 -8.30 -16.14
CA ASP A 66 -6.07 -9.34 -15.33
C ASP A 66 -5.42 -10.46 -16.18
N SER A 67 -4.84 -10.09 -17.31
CA SER A 67 -4.10 -10.99 -18.18
C SER A 67 -2.61 -10.88 -17.95
N GLY A 68 -1.96 -12.02 -17.64
CA GLY A 68 -0.60 -12.15 -17.14
C GLY A 68 -0.61 -12.58 -15.67
N GLY A 69 -0.02 -13.75 -15.38
CA GLY A 69 -0.07 -14.30 -14.03
C GLY A 69 0.69 -15.62 -13.91
N ARG A 70 0.39 -16.35 -12.84
CA ARG A 70 0.96 -17.67 -12.55
C ARG A 70 -0.13 -18.69 -12.78
N TYR A 71 -0.26 -19.18 -14.04
CA TYR A 71 -1.34 -20.03 -14.48
C TYR A 71 -0.96 -21.51 -14.44
N PHE A 72 -1.99 -22.36 -14.20
CA PHE A 72 -1.92 -23.79 -14.37
C PHE A 72 -3.03 -24.19 -15.36
N TYR A 73 -2.63 -24.87 -16.43
CA TYR A 73 -3.57 -25.45 -17.38
C TYR A 73 -3.68 -26.93 -17.06
N LEU A 74 -4.90 -27.41 -16.88
CA LEU A 74 -5.19 -28.83 -16.64
C LEU A 74 -5.89 -29.38 -17.87
N ARG A 75 -5.38 -30.50 -18.35
CA ARG A 75 -5.97 -31.29 -19.43
C ARG A 75 -6.35 -32.65 -18.88
N ASP A 76 -7.63 -32.90 -18.78
CA ASP A 76 -8.17 -34.17 -18.35
C ASP A 76 -8.33 -35.09 -19.58
N ASN A 77 -7.56 -36.19 -19.59
CA ASN A 77 -7.52 -37.14 -20.69
C ASN A 77 -8.49 -38.33 -20.45
N CYS A 78 -9.60 -38.14 -19.73
CA CYS A 78 -10.57 -39.20 -19.49
C CYS A 78 -11.00 -39.84 -20.79
N ALA A 79 -11.00 -41.17 -20.85
CA ALA A 79 -11.54 -41.94 -21.95
C ALA A 79 -13.03 -41.58 -22.14
N ALA A 80 -13.42 -41.33 -23.36
CA ALA A 80 -14.71 -40.79 -23.77
C ALA A 80 -15.94 -41.65 -23.40
N ASP A 81 -15.76 -42.86 -22.89
CA ASP A 81 -16.83 -43.87 -22.81
C ASP A 81 -17.69 -43.79 -21.55
N ASP A 82 -17.27 -43.10 -20.50
CA ASP A 82 -17.99 -43.02 -19.20
C ASP A 82 -18.35 -41.56 -18.72
N CYS A 83 -18.06 -40.55 -19.51
CA CYS A 83 -18.27 -39.17 -19.07
C CYS A 83 -19.66 -38.64 -19.55
N LYS A 84 -20.59 -38.43 -18.64
CA LYS A 84 -21.82 -37.65 -18.87
C LYS A 84 -21.54 -36.13 -18.89
N CYS A 85 -20.32 -35.73 -19.29
CA CYS A 85 -19.98 -34.35 -19.49
C CYS A 85 -20.34 -33.90 -20.91
N ASP A 86 -20.66 -32.65 -21.10
CA ASP A 86 -20.88 -32.00 -22.40
C ASP A 86 -19.62 -31.95 -23.28
N CYS A 87 -18.59 -32.75 -22.98
CA CYS A 87 -17.41 -32.93 -23.79
C CYS A 87 -17.76 -33.77 -25.00
N ASN A 88 -17.51 -33.22 -26.20
CA ASN A 88 -17.58 -33.93 -27.47
C ASN A 88 -16.78 -35.24 -27.33
N ALA A 89 -17.44 -36.38 -27.49
CA ALA A 89 -16.85 -37.70 -27.38
C ALA A 89 -15.49 -37.79 -28.10
N GLY A 90 -14.43 -38.07 -27.34
CA GLY A 90 -13.07 -38.23 -27.84
C GLY A 90 -12.15 -37.01 -27.72
N LYS A 91 -12.56 -35.88 -27.07
CA LYS A 91 -11.70 -34.72 -26.83
C LYS A 91 -11.39 -34.57 -25.33
N ALA A 92 -10.13 -34.33 -25.02
CA ALA A 92 -9.69 -33.98 -23.68
C ALA A 92 -10.28 -32.63 -23.23
N ASP A 93 -10.63 -32.52 -21.92
CA ASP A 93 -11.12 -31.28 -21.34
C ASP A 93 -9.96 -30.43 -20.84
N VAL A 94 -9.75 -29.24 -21.44
CA VAL A 94 -8.70 -28.28 -21.03
C VAL A 94 -9.31 -27.11 -20.33
N TRP A 95 -8.79 -26.78 -19.12
CA TRP A 95 -9.32 -25.73 -18.29
C TRP A 95 -8.27 -25.10 -17.36
N THR A 96 -8.56 -23.90 -16.82
CA THR A 96 -7.73 -23.23 -15.83
C THR A 96 -8.43 -23.14 -14.48
N PRO A 97 -7.79 -23.67 -13.41
CA PRO A 97 -8.37 -23.67 -12.06
C PRO A 97 -8.62 -22.30 -11.46
N SER A 98 -7.81 -21.32 -11.85
CA SER A 98 -7.94 -19.92 -11.40
C SER A 98 -9.05 -19.16 -12.14
N TRP A 99 -9.84 -19.79 -13.00
CA TRP A 99 -10.81 -19.21 -13.93
C TRP A 99 -10.14 -18.47 -15.10
N MET A 100 -9.40 -17.38 -14.86
CA MET A 100 -8.54 -16.78 -15.89
C MET A 100 -7.36 -17.72 -16.22
N PRO A 101 -6.83 -17.66 -17.44
CA PRO A 101 -7.22 -16.81 -18.56
C PRO A 101 -8.35 -17.39 -19.44
N MET A 102 -8.67 -18.68 -19.29
CA MET A 102 -9.64 -19.38 -20.16
C MET A 102 -11.11 -19.06 -19.82
N LYS A 103 -11.39 -18.46 -18.67
CA LYS A 103 -12.75 -18.27 -18.13
C LYS A 103 -13.53 -19.59 -18.05
N SER A 104 -12.84 -20.62 -17.61
CA SER A 104 -13.36 -21.98 -17.53
C SER A 104 -14.61 -22.06 -16.68
N LYS A 105 -15.63 -22.82 -17.11
CA LYS A 105 -16.77 -23.16 -16.25
C LYS A 105 -16.29 -24.06 -15.15
N LEU A 106 -16.42 -23.63 -13.90
CA LEU A 106 -16.02 -24.37 -12.69
C LEU A 106 -17.28 -24.88 -11.96
N ASP A 107 -17.17 -26.06 -11.35
CA ASP A 107 -18.24 -26.62 -10.53
C ASP A 107 -18.28 -25.96 -9.14
N ARG A 108 -17.11 -25.57 -8.63
CA ARG A 108 -16.93 -24.74 -7.45
C ARG A 108 -15.68 -23.87 -7.59
N TYR A 109 -15.69 -22.75 -6.91
CA TYR A 109 -14.58 -21.80 -6.87
C TYR A 109 -14.59 -21.05 -5.55
N GLU A 110 -13.41 -20.90 -4.96
CA GLU A 110 -13.17 -20.08 -3.80
C GLU A 110 -11.74 -19.50 -3.89
N CYS A 111 -11.59 -18.21 -3.62
CA CYS A 111 -10.29 -17.59 -3.37
C CYS A 111 -10.29 -17.00 -1.97
N ARG A 112 -9.24 -17.27 -1.20
CA ARG A 112 -9.01 -16.71 0.14
C ARG A 112 -7.76 -15.86 0.12
N HIS A 113 -7.92 -14.57 0.40
CA HIS A 113 -6.81 -13.67 0.65
C HIS A 113 -6.59 -13.56 2.15
N GLY A 114 -5.42 -14.02 2.61
CA GLY A 114 -4.99 -13.94 4.01
C GLY A 114 -3.80 -13.01 4.18
N MET A 115 -3.24 -12.98 5.37
CA MET A 115 -2.10 -12.12 5.69
C MET A 115 -0.81 -12.68 5.07
N GLY A 116 -0.41 -12.12 3.93
CA GLY A 116 0.80 -12.52 3.21
C GLY A 116 0.68 -13.76 2.33
N TYR A 117 -0.52 -14.33 2.17
CA TYR A 117 -0.76 -15.47 1.29
C TYR A 117 -2.11 -15.37 0.58
N SER A 118 -2.26 -16.15 -0.50
CA SER A 118 -3.53 -16.35 -1.19
C SER A 118 -3.74 -17.81 -1.51
N ARG A 119 -4.99 -18.29 -1.40
CA ARG A 119 -5.38 -19.68 -1.71
C ARG A 119 -6.52 -19.67 -2.70
N ILE A 120 -6.35 -20.35 -3.83
CA ILE A 120 -7.41 -20.60 -4.81
C ILE A 120 -7.76 -22.09 -4.74
N SER A 121 -9.03 -22.38 -4.55
CA SER A 121 -9.59 -23.73 -4.56
C SER A 121 -10.72 -23.80 -5.58
N SER A 122 -10.67 -24.78 -6.47
CA SER A 122 -11.69 -24.96 -7.51
C SER A 122 -11.87 -26.43 -7.86
N ALA A 123 -12.94 -26.75 -8.55
CA ALA A 123 -13.14 -28.08 -9.09
C ALA A 123 -13.87 -28.03 -10.42
N ARG A 124 -13.59 -29.02 -11.28
CA ARG A 124 -14.30 -29.29 -12.52
C ARG A 124 -14.30 -30.79 -12.80
N ASN A 125 -15.47 -31.31 -13.15
CA ASN A 125 -15.68 -32.71 -13.55
C ASN A 125 -15.05 -33.73 -12.56
N GLY A 126 -15.16 -33.48 -11.23
CA GLY A 126 -14.63 -34.35 -10.17
C GLY A 126 -13.11 -34.30 -10.02
N LEU A 127 -12.43 -33.34 -10.64
CA LEU A 127 -11.04 -33.04 -10.35
C LEU A 127 -10.99 -31.72 -9.55
N ALA A 128 -10.50 -31.80 -8.30
CA ALA A 128 -10.29 -30.66 -7.43
C ALA A 128 -8.84 -30.17 -7.54
N PHE A 129 -8.68 -28.84 -7.45
CA PHE A 129 -7.42 -28.14 -7.47
C PHE A 129 -7.34 -27.17 -6.29
N THR A 130 -6.20 -27.14 -5.63
CA THR A 130 -5.88 -26.09 -4.65
C THR A 130 -4.48 -25.55 -4.90
N GLN A 131 -4.35 -24.22 -4.95
CA GLN A 131 -3.08 -23.51 -5.04
C GLN A 131 -2.96 -22.59 -3.83
N VAL A 132 -1.88 -22.73 -3.06
CA VAL A 132 -1.49 -21.77 -2.02
C VAL A 132 -0.24 -21.04 -2.46
N SER A 133 -0.32 -19.71 -2.53
CA SER A 133 0.75 -18.84 -3.02
C SER A 133 1.18 -17.86 -1.94
N PHE A 134 2.47 -17.79 -1.64
CA PHE A 134 3.02 -16.89 -0.62
C PHE A 134 4.52 -16.61 -0.86
N VAL A 135 5.02 -15.59 -0.18
CA VAL A 135 6.46 -15.29 -0.09
C VAL A 135 6.93 -15.65 1.31
N PRO A 136 7.87 -16.59 1.47
CA PRO A 136 8.37 -16.98 2.79
C PRO A 136 9.23 -15.87 3.42
N LEU A 137 9.36 -15.87 4.74
CA LEU A 137 10.22 -14.93 5.47
C LEU A 137 11.70 -15.20 5.16
N GLY A 138 12.46 -14.13 4.88
CA GLY A 138 13.90 -14.17 4.70
C GLY A 138 14.39 -14.76 3.38
N ASP A 139 13.50 -15.10 2.44
CA ASP A 139 13.88 -15.61 1.12
C ASP A 139 13.21 -14.85 -0.02
N ASN A 140 13.95 -14.63 -1.09
CA ASN A 140 13.51 -13.88 -2.26
C ASN A 140 12.83 -14.78 -3.30
N CYS A 141 11.67 -15.35 -2.95
CA CYS A 141 10.90 -16.20 -3.86
C CYS A 141 9.39 -16.21 -3.58
N GLU A 142 8.60 -16.53 -4.58
CA GLU A 142 7.23 -17.02 -4.41
C GLU A 142 7.22 -18.55 -4.37
N ILE A 143 6.43 -19.10 -3.46
CA ILE A 143 6.10 -20.52 -3.39
C ILE A 143 4.66 -20.70 -3.84
N HIS A 144 4.42 -21.66 -4.74
CA HIS A 144 3.10 -22.10 -5.14
C HIS A 144 2.97 -23.60 -4.84
N LYS A 145 2.27 -23.91 -3.74
CA LYS A 145 1.93 -25.31 -3.40
C LYS A 145 0.63 -25.66 -4.09
N VAL A 146 0.69 -26.62 -5.03
CA VAL A 146 -0.43 -27.05 -5.87
C VAL A 146 -0.81 -28.48 -5.51
N THR A 147 -2.07 -28.72 -5.21
CA THR A 147 -2.62 -30.05 -4.91
C THR A 147 -3.74 -30.37 -5.88
N LEU A 148 -3.66 -31.54 -6.54
CA LEU A 148 -4.71 -32.12 -7.34
C LEU A 148 -5.35 -33.27 -6.56
N THR A 149 -6.69 -33.35 -6.51
CA THR A 149 -7.43 -34.42 -5.86
C THR A 149 -8.49 -34.95 -6.79
N ASN A 150 -8.51 -36.26 -7.01
CA ASN A 150 -9.54 -36.93 -7.78
C ASN A 150 -10.75 -37.29 -6.86
N GLU A 151 -11.80 -36.49 -6.97
CA GLU A 151 -13.07 -36.70 -6.26
C GLU A 151 -14.07 -37.56 -7.08
N SER A 152 -13.70 -37.94 -8.30
CA SER A 152 -14.52 -38.79 -9.15
C SER A 152 -14.36 -40.28 -8.80
N LYS A 153 -15.27 -41.12 -9.26
CA LYS A 153 -15.22 -42.58 -9.01
C LYS A 153 -14.28 -43.33 -9.95
N ILE A 154 -13.76 -42.64 -10.99
CA ILE A 154 -12.88 -43.25 -11.99
C ILE A 154 -11.45 -42.73 -11.82
N GLU A 155 -10.47 -43.52 -12.27
CA GLU A 155 -9.08 -43.07 -12.37
C GLU A 155 -8.97 -41.89 -13.36
N LYS A 156 -8.19 -40.90 -13.02
CA LYS A 156 -7.95 -39.74 -13.87
C LYS A 156 -6.50 -39.69 -14.35
N ASN A 157 -6.32 -39.31 -15.63
CA ASN A 157 -5.02 -39.07 -16.25
C ASN A 157 -4.98 -37.60 -16.69
N ILE A 158 -4.16 -36.80 -16.01
CA ILE A 158 -4.11 -35.35 -16.15
C ILE A 158 -2.74 -34.93 -16.69
N ASP A 159 -2.76 -34.10 -17.72
CA ASP A 159 -1.60 -33.30 -18.06
C ASP A 159 -1.73 -31.93 -17.40
N MET A 160 -0.79 -31.57 -16.53
CA MET A 160 -0.70 -30.26 -15.90
C MET A 160 0.44 -29.46 -16.52
N PHE A 161 0.14 -28.25 -16.97
CA PHE A 161 1.14 -27.31 -17.51
C PHE A 161 1.17 -26.07 -16.61
N SER A 162 2.31 -25.82 -15.97
CA SER A 162 2.55 -24.54 -15.29
C SER A 162 2.86 -23.47 -16.33
N PHE A 163 2.58 -22.20 -16.02
CA PHE A 163 2.90 -21.10 -16.93
C PHE A 163 3.20 -19.82 -16.16
N ILE A 164 4.36 -19.25 -16.46
CA ILE A 164 4.74 -17.88 -16.13
C ILE A 164 5.37 -17.23 -17.37
N GLU A 165 5.24 -15.91 -17.50
CA GLU A 165 5.97 -15.14 -18.52
C GLU A 165 7.04 -14.29 -17.83
N PHE A 166 8.31 -14.46 -18.17
CA PHE A 166 9.39 -13.67 -17.59
C PHE A 166 9.43 -12.26 -18.16
N CYS A 167 9.64 -11.28 -17.28
CA CYS A 167 9.98 -9.92 -17.64
C CYS A 167 11.48 -9.83 -17.94
N LEU A 168 11.87 -8.96 -18.87
CA LEU A 168 13.27 -8.65 -19.14
C LEU A 168 13.85 -7.65 -18.10
N TRP A 169 13.48 -7.82 -16.85
CA TRP A 169 13.88 -7.09 -15.65
C TRP A 169 13.43 -5.63 -15.61
N ASN A 170 13.82 -4.79 -16.56
CA ASN A 170 13.30 -3.44 -16.68
C ASN A 170 11.93 -3.49 -17.32
N ALA A 171 10.89 -3.37 -16.51
CA ALA A 171 9.52 -3.53 -16.96
C ALA A 171 9.07 -2.46 -17.97
N ASN A 172 9.65 -1.26 -17.91
CA ASN A 172 9.35 -0.19 -18.88
C ASN A 172 9.95 -0.51 -20.26
N ASP A 173 11.20 -0.90 -20.29
CA ASP A 173 11.88 -1.36 -21.51
C ASP A 173 11.20 -2.59 -22.10
N ASP A 174 10.81 -3.53 -21.24
CA ASP A 174 10.13 -4.76 -21.65
C ASP A 174 8.80 -4.48 -22.36
N MET A 175 8.06 -3.45 -21.93
CA MET A 175 6.80 -3.07 -22.56
C MET A 175 6.94 -2.22 -23.82
N THR A 176 7.96 -1.36 -23.90
CA THR A 176 8.00 -0.27 -24.88
C THR A 176 9.14 -0.40 -25.89
N ASN A 177 10.19 -1.14 -25.57
CA ASN A 177 11.41 -1.25 -26.39
C ASN A 177 11.54 -2.62 -27.04
N PHE A 178 11.09 -2.72 -28.29
CA PHE A 178 11.16 -3.97 -29.06
C PHE A 178 12.61 -4.47 -29.24
N GLN A 179 13.58 -3.58 -29.40
CA GLN A 179 14.99 -3.94 -29.55
C GLN A 179 15.55 -4.69 -28.35
N ARG A 180 15.00 -4.43 -27.16
CA ARG A 180 15.44 -5.09 -25.93
C ARG A 180 15.27 -6.61 -25.99
N ASN A 181 14.28 -7.08 -26.72
CA ASN A 181 14.04 -8.51 -26.90
C ASN A 181 15.15 -9.23 -27.69
N PHE A 182 15.92 -8.53 -28.51
CA PHE A 182 16.96 -9.16 -29.32
C PHE A 182 18.26 -9.47 -28.57
N SER A 183 18.56 -8.72 -27.53
CA SER A 183 19.91 -8.67 -27.02
C SER A 183 20.11 -9.36 -25.67
N ILE A 184 19.04 -9.73 -24.94
CA ILE A 184 19.21 -9.86 -23.49
C ILE A 184 18.59 -11.10 -22.86
N GLY A 185 17.60 -11.71 -23.48
CA GLY A 185 16.93 -12.87 -22.88
C GLY A 185 17.65 -14.19 -23.17
N GLU A 186 18.20 -14.81 -22.17
CA GLU A 186 18.73 -16.18 -22.25
C GLU A 186 18.02 -17.05 -21.22
N VAL A 187 17.67 -18.27 -21.62
CA VAL A 187 17.08 -19.29 -20.74
C VAL A 187 17.96 -20.52 -20.74
N GLU A 188 18.29 -21.00 -19.58
CA GLU A 188 18.93 -22.30 -19.37
C GLU A 188 17.94 -23.25 -18.71
N ILE A 189 18.09 -24.55 -18.97
CA ILE A 189 17.23 -25.59 -18.43
C ILE A 189 18.07 -26.67 -17.79
N ASP A 190 17.65 -27.12 -16.62
CA ASP A 190 18.25 -28.25 -15.92
C ASP A 190 17.14 -29.26 -15.59
N LEU A 191 17.24 -30.42 -16.18
CA LEU A 191 16.34 -31.57 -15.94
C LEU A 191 16.98 -32.61 -15.02
N SER A 192 18.09 -32.27 -14.35
CA SER A 192 18.76 -33.17 -13.44
C SER A 192 17.95 -33.52 -12.20
N GLN A 193 18.30 -34.62 -11.54
CA GLN A 193 17.74 -35.04 -10.25
C GLN A 193 16.21 -35.23 -10.19
N GLY A 194 15.56 -35.54 -11.33
CA GLY A 194 14.13 -35.81 -11.39
C GLY A 194 13.24 -34.58 -11.16
N SER A 195 13.80 -33.38 -11.30
CA SER A 195 13.08 -32.10 -11.24
C SER A 195 13.44 -31.24 -12.46
N SER A 196 12.61 -30.24 -12.77
CA SER A 196 12.89 -29.27 -13.82
C SER A 196 13.15 -27.90 -13.21
N ARG A 197 14.17 -27.23 -13.71
CA ARG A 197 14.57 -25.89 -13.32
C ARG A 197 14.81 -25.06 -14.58
N ILE A 198 14.08 -23.97 -14.70
CA ILE A 198 14.19 -23.03 -15.80
C ILE A 198 14.84 -21.76 -15.24
N TYR A 199 16.02 -21.41 -15.75
CA TYR A 199 16.74 -20.21 -15.32
C TYR A 199 16.61 -19.12 -16.38
N HIS A 200 16.26 -17.91 -15.95
CA HIS A 200 16.17 -16.74 -16.80
C HIS A 200 17.20 -15.70 -16.38
N LYS A 201 18.10 -15.34 -17.31
CA LYS A 201 19.15 -14.35 -17.10
C LYS A 201 19.11 -13.29 -18.21
N THR A 202 19.25 -12.03 -17.82
CA THR A 202 19.27 -10.89 -18.75
C THR A 202 20.43 -9.98 -18.41
N GLU A 203 21.22 -9.54 -19.41
CA GLU A 203 22.42 -8.72 -19.23
C GLU A 203 23.44 -9.32 -18.24
N TYR A 204 23.32 -10.58 -17.92
CA TYR A 204 24.13 -11.25 -16.92
C TYR A 204 25.64 -11.21 -17.25
N ARG A 205 25.95 -11.21 -18.53
CA ARG A 205 27.36 -11.22 -19.01
C ARG A 205 28.09 -9.93 -18.72
N GLU A 206 27.41 -8.79 -18.72
CA GLU A 206 28.02 -7.47 -18.58
C GLU A 206 28.00 -6.94 -17.16
N ARG A 207 26.86 -6.44 -16.75
CA ARG A 207 26.71 -5.63 -15.53
C ARG A 207 26.00 -6.36 -14.40
N ARG A 208 25.10 -7.25 -14.74
CA ARG A 208 24.20 -7.90 -13.78
C ARG A 208 24.74 -9.24 -13.32
N ASN A 209 24.39 -9.62 -12.12
CA ASN A 209 24.77 -10.87 -11.46
C ASN A 209 23.54 -11.59 -10.88
N HIS A 210 22.33 -11.10 -11.18
CA HIS A 210 21.08 -11.72 -10.77
C HIS A 210 20.41 -12.49 -11.91
N TYR A 211 19.62 -13.48 -11.54
CA TYR A 211 18.80 -14.29 -12.43
C TYR A 211 17.55 -14.78 -11.71
N ALA A 212 16.56 -15.22 -12.47
CA ALA A 212 15.35 -15.86 -11.90
C ALA A 212 15.42 -17.38 -12.11
N VAL A 213 14.77 -18.13 -11.25
CA VAL A 213 14.55 -19.58 -11.40
C VAL A 213 13.07 -19.89 -11.22
N TRP A 214 12.55 -20.74 -12.13
CA TRP A 214 11.24 -21.37 -12.01
C TRP A 214 11.43 -22.88 -11.94
N SER A 215 11.01 -23.50 -10.84
CA SER A 215 11.26 -24.92 -10.60
C SER A 215 10.02 -25.62 -10.05
N VAL A 216 10.00 -26.95 -10.18
CA VAL A 216 9.02 -27.84 -9.56
C VAL A 216 9.70 -29.05 -8.95
N ASN A 217 9.17 -29.54 -7.84
CA ASN A 217 9.65 -30.70 -7.10
C ASN A 217 9.07 -32.01 -7.67
N GLY A 218 9.50 -32.47 -8.79
CA GLY A 218 8.98 -33.75 -9.31
C GLY A 218 9.37 -33.99 -10.76
N PRO A 219 9.18 -35.20 -11.24
CA PRO A 219 9.50 -35.53 -12.63
C PRO A 219 8.56 -34.77 -13.57
N VAL A 220 9.13 -34.20 -14.61
CA VAL A 220 8.42 -33.55 -15.70
C VAL A 220 8.46 -34.41 -16.98
N ALA A 221 7.39 -34.38 -17.75
CA ALA A 221 7.31 -35.00 -19.05
C ALA A 221 7.90 -34.14 -20.17
N GLY A 222 8.03 -32.82 -19.92
CA GLY A 222 8.61 -31.85 -20.82
C GLY A 222 8.53 -30.43 -20.30
N PHE A 223 8.96 -29.49 -21.09
CA PHE A 223 8.98 -28.07 -20.76
C PHE A 223 8.80 -27.19 -21.99
N ASP A 224 8.47 -25.93 -21.81
CA ASP A 224 8.55 -24.91 -22.85
C ASP A 224 9.01 -23.57 -22.26
N THR A 225 9.91 -22.89 -22.98
CA THR A 225 10.40 -21.56 -22.57
C THR A 225 10.24 -20.51 -23.67
N ASP A 226 9.81 -20.88 -24.87
CA ASP A 226 9.47 -19.94 -25.93
C ASP A 226 7.97 -19.69 -25.98
N ARG A 227 7.57 -18.41 -25.87
CA ARG A 227 6.15 -18.02 -25.78
C ARG A 227 5.36 -18.40 -27.04
N GLN A 228 5.94 -18.16 -28.21
CA GLN A 228 5.25 -18.48 -29.47
C GLN A 228 5.08 -20.00 -29.64
N SER A 229 6.05 -20.78 -29.25
CA SER A 229 5.97 -22.24 -29.24
C SER A 229 4.87 -22.73 -28.29
N PHE A 230 4.78 -22.17 -27.09
CA PHE A 230 3.76 -22.57 -26.10
C PHE A 230 2.36 -22.14 -26.49
N LEU A 231 2.15 -20.87 -26.84
CA LEU A 231 0.84 -20.31 -27.14
C LEU A 231 0.37 -20.64 -28.55
N GLY A 232 1.24 -20.58 -29.55
CA GLY A 232 0.91 -20.45 -30.97
C GLY A 232 0.93 -19.00 -31.42
N LEU A 233 1.21 -18.75 -32.70
CA LEU A 233 1.48 -17.40 -33.22
C LEU A 233 0.32 -16.40 -33.03
N TYR A 234 -0.92 -16.88 -33.20
CA TYR A 234 -2.13 -16.05 -33.15
C TYR A 234 -3.06 -16.36 -31.98
N ASN A 235 -2.66 -17.23 -31.06
CA ASN A 235 -3.45 -17.60 -29.90
C ASN A 235 -3.11 -16.73 -28.71
N GLY A 236 -4.10 -16.52 -27.83
CA GLY A 236 -3.92 -15.89 -26.51
C GLY A 236 -3.67 -16.91 -25.40
N PHE A 237 -3.60 -16.39 -24.17
CA PHE A 237 -3.50 -17.24 -22.97
C PHE A 237 -4.74 -18.12 -22.76
N ASP A 238 -5.88 -17.78 -23.36
CA ASP A 238 -7.16 -18.51 -23.28
C ASP A 238 -7.20 -19.75 -24.17
N SER A 239 -6.29 -19.88 -25.13
CA SER A 239 -6.27 -20.98 -26.12
C SER A 239 -4.84 -21.41 -26.49
N PRO A 240 -3.97 -21.75 -25.53
CA PRO A 240 -2.57 -22.06 -25.80
C PRO A 240 -2.42 -23.42 -26.49
N ASP A 241 -1.59 -23.48 -27.53
CA ASP A 241 -1.34 -24.67 -28.34
C ASP A 241 -0.92 -25.89 -27.50
N VAL A 242 0.04 -25.72 -26.61
CA VAL A 242 0.67 -26.83 -25.88
C VAL A 242 -0.33 -27.56 -24.95
N PRO A 243 -1.09 -26.89 -24.08
CA PRO A 243 -2.11 -27.54 -23.25
C PRO A 243 -3.21 -28.22 -24.08
N PHE A 244 -3.63 -27.58 -25.21
CA PHE A 244 -4.67 -28.20 -26.07
C PHE A 244 -4.17 -29.44 -26.81
N LYS A 245 -2.89 -29.45 -27.21
CA LYS A 245 -2.26 -30.62 -27.83
C LYS A 245 -1.90 -31.72 -26.82
N GLY A 246 -1.67 -31.34 -25.55
CA GLY A 246 -1.33 -32.26 -24.45
C GLY A 246 0.13 -32.72 -24.46
N GLU A 247 1.01 -32.00 -25.14
CA GLU A 247 2.42 -32.34 -25.24
C GLU A 247 3.30 -31.09 -25.33
N ALA A 248 4.32 -31.00 -24.46
CA ALA A 248 5.33 -29.96 -24.48
C ALA A 248 6.22 -30.11 -25.72
N LYS A 249 6.65 -29.00 -26.27
CA LYS A 249 7.54 -28.96 -27.45
C LYS A 249 9.03 -28.96 -27.09
N ASN A 250 9.34 -28.85 -25.81
CA ASN A 250 10.70 -28.68 -25.28
C ASN A 250 11.46 -27.50 -25.94
N SER A 251 10.72 -26.41 -26.14
CA SER A 251 11.24 -25.21 -26.75
C SER A 251 12.17 -24.46 -25.82
N VAL A 252 13.25 -23.86 -26.37
CA VAL A 252 14.22 -23.06 -25.66
C VAL A 252 14.25 -21.65 -26.23
N ALA A 253 13.88 -20.66 -25.40
CA ALA A 253 13.94 -19.26 -25.79
C ALA A 253 15.39 -18.75 -25.85
N SER A 254 15.68 -18.01 -26.90
CA SER A 254 16.95 -17.29 -27.08
C SER A 254 16.62 -15.82 -27.41
N GLY A 255 16.58 -14.97 -26.42
CA GLY A 255 16.00 -13.65 -26.55
C GLY A 255 14.45 -13.70 -26.54
N TRP A 256 13.79 -12.70 -27.05
CA TRP A 256 12.34 -12.60 -27.19
C TRP A 256 11.56 -12.67 -25.86
N SER A 257 10.38 -13.19 -25.93
CA SER A 257 9.44 -13.29 -24.79
C SER A 257 9.58 -14.66 -24.10
N PRO A 258 10.52 -14.82 -23.15
CA PRO A 258 10.74 -16.08 -22.47
C PRO A 258 9.59 -16.39 -21.52
N VAL A 259 9.18 -17.67 -21.50
CA VAL A 259 8.20 -18.21 -20.55
C VAL A 259 8.83 -19.33 -19.73
N GLY A 260 8.16 -19.71 -18.65
CA GLY A 260 8.50 -20.91 -17.90
C GLY A 260 7.28 -21.82 -17.81
N SER A 261 7.35 -22.97 -18.47
CA SER A 261 6.32 -24.00 -18.42
C SER A 261 6.93 -25.37 -18.15
N HIS A 262 6.37 -26.06 -17.17
CA HIS A 262 6.66 -27.47 -16.88
C HIS A 262 5.43 -28.30 -17.23
N HIS A 263 5.60 -29.37 -17.98
CA HIS A 263 4.59 -30.38 -18.27
C HIS A 263 4.73 -31.56 -17.33
N ILE A 264 3.71 -31.81 -16.54
CA ILE A 264 3.67 -32.90 -15.55
C ILE A 264 2.50 -33.82 -15.86
N LYS A 265 2.77 -35.14 -15.99
CA LYS A 265 1.72 -36.15 -16.13
C LYS A 265 1.34 -36.70 -14.75
N VAL A 266 0.07 -36.59 -14.42
CA VAL A 266 -0.48 -36.97 -13.11
C VAL A 266 -1.54 -38.02 -13.31
N LYS A 267 -1.33 -39.18 -12.68
CA LYS A 267 -2.33 -40.26 -12.60
C LYS A 267 -2.87 -40.29 -11.19
N LEU A 268 -4.20 -40.26 -11.02
CA LEU A 268 -4.89 -40.20 -9.74
C LEU A 268 -5.97 -41.28 -9.66
N ALA A 269 -5.83 -42.21 -8.73
CA ALA A 269 -6.92 -43.12 -8.37
C ALA A 269 -8.06 -42.34 -7.66
N HIS A 270 -9.21 -42.99 -7.45
CA HIS A 270 -10.30 -42.38 -6.68
C HIS A 270 -9.85 -41.94 -5.28
N ASN A 271 -10.16 -40.70 -4.90
CA ASN A 271 -9.77 -40.05 -3.65
C ASN A 271 -8.25 -39.87 -3.45
N GLU A 272 -7.44 -40.12 -4.48
CA GLU A 272 -6.00 -39.83 -4.41
C GLU A 272 -5.72 -38.32 -4.60
N SER A 273 -4.74 -37.83 -3.85
CA SER A 273 -4.22 -36.46 -3.97
C SER A 273 -2.73 -36.49 -4.26
N LYS A 274 -2.28 -35.59 -5.13
CA LYS A 274 -0.84 -35.34 -5.36
C LYS A 274 -0.53 -33.86 -5.23
N THR A 275 0.57 -33.57 -4.53
CA THR A 275 1.00 -32.20 -4.24
C THR A 275 2.33 -31.91 -4.92
N PHE A 276 2.44 -30.74 -5.52
CA PHE A 276 3.62 -30.21 -6.17
C PHE A 276 3.97 -28.84 -5.55
N VAL A 277 5.27 -28.57 -5.40
CA VAL A 277 5.77 -27.28 -4.94
C VAL A 277 6.54 -26.62 -6.07
N PHE A 278 6.07 -25.48 -6.50
CA PHE A 278 6.73 -24.63 -7.46
C PHE A 278 7.43 -23.47 -6.74
N VAL A 279 8.66 -23.14 -7.15
CA VAL A 279 9.43 -22.04 -6.59
C VAL A 279 9.80 -21.09 -7.71
N LEU A 280 9.38 -19.83 -7.61
CA LEU A 280 9.79 -18.73 -8.47
C LEU A 280 10.75 -17.83 -7.68
N GLY A 281 12.05 -18.00 -7.89
CA GLY A 281 13.09 -17.36 -7.09
C GLY A 281 13.84 -16.26 -7.84
N PHE A 282 14.23 -15.23 -7.07
CA PHE A 282 15.27 -14.27 -7.44
C PHE A 282 16.57 -14.70 -6.79
N CYS A 283 17.63 -14.82 -7.59
CA CYS A 283 18.94 -15.20 -7.12
C CYS A 283 19.99 -14.18 -7.59
N GLU A 284 20.93 -13.86 -6.73
CA GLU A 284 22.03 -12.96 -7.04
C GLU A 284 23.35 -13.60 -6.65
N ASN A 285 24.28 -13.64 -7.57
CA ASN A 285 25.63 -14.16 -7.33
C ASN A 285 26.58 -13.02 -6.95
N PRO A 286 27.60 -13.26 -6.10
CA PRO A 286 28.72 -12.34 -6.00
C PRO A 286 29.33 -12.06 -7.36
N GLN A 287 29.80 -10.83 -7.58
CA GLN A 287 30.28 -10.38 -8.89
C GLN A 287 31.45 -11.24 -9.43
N ASP A 288 32.31 -11.73 -8.54
CA ASP A 288 33.45 -12.60 -8.84
C ASP A 288 33.06 -14.08 -8.97
N GLN A 289 31.82 -14.45 -8.66
CA GLN A 289 31.28 -15.82 -8.67
C GLN A 289 30.07 -15.99 -9.59
N LYS A 290 29.97 -15.16 -10.61
CA LYS A 290 28.86 -15.21 -11.59
C LYS A 290 28.73 -16.54 -12.30
N TRP A 291 29.86 -17.14 -12.61
CA TRP A 291 29.97 -18.29 -13.51
C TRP A 291 30.41 -19.55 -12.78
N GLU A 292 29.87 -20.69 -13.17
CA GLU A 292 30.41 -21.97 -12.77
C GLU A 292 31.84 -22.14 -13.36
N LYS A 293 32.72 -22.85 -12.66
CA LYS A 293 34.04 -23.14 -13.15
C LYS A 293 33.94 -24.03 -14.42
N PRO A 294 34.58 -23.67 -15.53
CA PRO A 294 34.47 -24.43 -16.74
C PRO A 294 34.94 -25.89 -16.53
N VAL A 295 34.10 -26.83 -16.84
CA VAL A 295 34.48 -28.23 -16.97
C VAL A 295 35.20 -28.36 -18.32
N SER A 296 36.54 -28.33 -18.31
CA SER A 296 37.45 -28.46 -19.45
C SER A 296 37.14 -27.61 -20.68
N GLY A 297 37.88 -26.50 -20.83
CA GLY A 297 38.27 -25.93 -22.14
C GLY A 297 37.23 -25.11 -22.92
N GLY A 298 36.03 -24.89 -22.43
CA GLY A 298 35.02 -24.07 -23.09
C GLY A 298 34.80 -22.72 -22.43
N ASN A 299 34.87 -21.63 -23.19
CA ASN A 299 34.64 -20.27 -22.72
C ASN A 299 33.14 -19.90 -22.61
N HIS A 300 32.23 -20.85 -22.48
CA HIS A 300 30.82 -20.57 -22.35
C HIS A 300 30.45 -20.42 -20.86
N GLY A 301 30.20 -19.19 -20.43
CA GLY A 301 29.79 -18.91 -19.06
C GLY A 301 28.41 -19.51 -18.75
N VAL A 302 28.40 -20.53 -17.91
CA VAL A 302 27.20 -21.09 -17.31
C VAL A 302 26.99 -20.39 -15.99
N ILE A 303 25.79 -19.89 -15.72
CA ILE A 303 25.52 -19.20 -14.45
C ILE A 303 25.80 -20.13 -13.26
N ASN A 304 26.36 -19.53 -12.21
CA ASN A 304 26.51 -20.22 -10.93
C ASN A 304 25.10 -20.43 -10.30
N LYS A 305 24.68 -21.69 -10.23
CA LYS A 305 23.34 -22.09 -9.76
C LYS A 305 23.27 -22.38 -8.27
N ALA A 306 24.37 -22.21 -7.54
CA ALA A 306 24.40 -22.56 -6.10
C ALA A 306 23.31 -21.85 -5.25
N PRO A 307 23.05 -20.53 -5.42
CA PRO A 307 21.97 -19.88 -4.69
C PRO A 307 20.58 -20.46 -5.03
N ALA A 308 20.30 -20.68 -6.32
CA ALA A 308 19.04 -21.28 -6.76
C ALA A 308 18.86 -22.70 -6.23
N ASN A 309 19.92 -23.50 -6.26
CA ASN A 309 19.87 -24.87 -5.76
C ASN A 309 19.61 -24.91 -4.25
N ALA A 310 20.22 -24.02 -3.47
CA ALA A 310 19.98 -23.88 -2.04
C ALA A 310 18.52 -23.53 -1.73
N LEU A 311 17.96 -22.57 -2.49
CA LEU A 311 16.57 -22.14 -2.35
C LEU A 311 15.59 -23.27 -2.70
N ILE A 312 15.79 -23.97 -3.81
CA ILE A 312 14.95 -25.08 -4.25
C ILE A 312 15.01 -26.24 -3.24
N GLU A 313 16.21 -26.59 -2.75
CA GLU A 313 16.39 -27.64 -1.76
C GLU A 313 15.65 -27.34 -0.44
N LYS A 314 15.62 -26.07 -0.03
CA LYS A 314 14.89 -25.60 1.15
C LYS A 314 13.37 -25.86 1.06
N TYR A 315 12.79 -25.69 -0.13
CA TYR A 315 11.34 -25.78 -0.36
C TYR A 315 10.92 -26.97 -1.25
N LYS A 316 11.73 -28.00 -1.33
CA LYS A 316 11.47 -29.13 -2.23
C LYS A 316 10.30 -30.04 -1.81
N THR A 317 9.79 -29.94 -0.59
CA THR A 317 8.70 -30.82 -0.10
C THR A 317 7.48 -29.99 0.31
N ALA A 318 6.30 -30.63 0.30
CA ALA A 318 5.07 -30.03 0.77
C ALA A 318 5.17 -29.60 2.24
N GLU A 319 5.82 -30.43 3.08
CA GLU A 319 6.01 -30.17 4.50
C GLU A 319 6.90 -28.94 4.75
N SER A 320 7.95 -28.75 3.95
CA SER A 320 8.81 -27.54 4.07
C SER A 320 8.07 -26.28 3.67
N ALA A 321 7.23 -26.34 2.63
CA ALA A 321 6.36 -25.23 2.23
C ALA A 321 5.29 -24.93 3.31
N ASP A 322 4.67 -25.96 3.89
CA ASP A 322 3.68 -25.79 4.98
C ASP A 322 4.32 -25.19 6.23
N LYS A 323 5.53 -25.59 6.58
CA LYS A 323 6.28 -25.01 7.70
C LYS A 323 6.55 -23.52 7.46
N ALA A 324 7.01 -23.15 6.28
CA ALA A 324 7.27 -21.75 5.94
C ALA A 324 5.99 -20.89 5.95
N LEU A 325 4.86 -21.45 5.51
CA LEU A 325 3.56 -20.78 5.60
C LEU A 325 3.12 -20.61 7.06
N ALA A 326 3.34 -21.61 7.92
CA ALA A 326 3.03 -21.52 9.35
C ALA A 326 3.89 -20.44 10.05
N GLU A 327 5.17 -20.36 9.73
CA GLU A 327 6.07 -19.30 10.22
C GLU A 327 5.62 -17.90 9.77
N LEU A 328 5.19 -17.74 8.52
CA LEU A 328 4.62 -16.50 7.99
C LEU A 328 3.33 -16.11 8.72
N ASN A 329 2.42 -17.07 8.95
CA ASN A 329 1.18 -16.83 9.70
C ASN A 329 1.44 -16.39 11.14
N GLU A 330 2.40 -17.02 11.82
CA GLU A 330 2.77 -16.65 13.19
C GLU A 330 3.43 -15.25 13.22
N TYR A 331 4.26 -14.91 12.24
CA TYR A 331 4.83 -13.56 12.09
C TYR A 331 3.71 -12.50 12.02
N TRP A 332 2.73 -12.69 11.12
CA TRP A 332 1.62 -11.74 10.97
C TRP A 332 0.74 -11.68 12.22
N LYS A 333 0.47 -12.81 12.85
CA LYS A 333 -0.29 -12.87 14.10
C LYS A 333 0.36 -12.05 15.22
N ASN A 334 1.67 -12.21 15.38
CA ASN A 334 2.45 -11.48 16.38
C ASN A 334 2.56 -9.99 16.04
N LEU A 335 2.75 -9.66 14.76
CA LEU A 335 2.87 -8.28 14.31
C LEU A 335 1.58 -7.51 14.54
N LEU A 336 0.45 -8.02 14.04
CA LEU A 336 -0.87 -7.38 14.16
C LEU A 336 -1.42 -7.44 15.60
N GLY A 337 -0.92 -8.34 16.42
CA GLY A 337 -1.25 -8.44 17.85
C GLY A 337 -0.80 -7.25 18.69
N LYS A 338 0.07 -6.38 18.15
CA LYS A 338 0.53 -5.18 18.88
C LYS A 338 -0.53 -4.11 19.09
N PHE A 339 -1.57 -4.10 18.23
CA PHE A 339 -2.79 -3.31 18.42
C PHE A 339 -4.00 -4.14 18.00
N THR A 340 -4.90 -4.45 18.92
CA THR A 340 -6.14 -5.19 18.61
C THR A 340 -7.33 -4.55 19.30
N VAL A 341 -8.51 -4.70 18.68
CA VAL A 341 -9.79 -4.34 19.27
C VAL A 341 -10.56 -5.64 19.52
N ASP A 342 -10.98 -5.87 20.76
CA ASP A 342 -11.73 -7.06 21.15
C ASP A 342 -13.18 -6.95 20.67
N ALA A 343 -13.53 -7.70 19.63
CA ALA A 343 -14.86 -7.72 19.06
C ALA A 343 -15.94 -8.15 20.06
N SER A 344 -15.61 -9.00 21.04
CA SER A 344 -16.54 -9.47 22.08
C SER A 344 -16.94 -8.38 23.07
N SER A 345 -16.14 -7.31 23.17
CA SER A 345 -16.42 -6.15 24.03
C SER A 345 -17.39 -5.14 23.42
N LEU A 346 -17.73 -5.29 22.14
CA LEU A 346 -18.54 -4.32 21.40
C LEU A 346 -20.04 -4.55 21.59
N SER A 347 -20.77 -3.47 21.75
CA SER A 347 -22.21 -3.53 22.03
C SER A 347 -23.10 -3.41 20.79
N ARG A 348 -22.59 -2.77 19.73
CA ARG A 348 -23.30 -2.58 18.47
C ARG A 348 -22.83 -3.61 17.44
N PRO A 349 -23.76 -4.33 16.76
CA PRO A 349 -23.37 -5.37 15.80
C PRO A 349 -22.43 -4.88 14.68
N ASP A 350 -22.64 -3.65 14.20
CA ASP A 350 -21.83 -3.08 13.11
C ASP A 350 -20.41 -2.68 13.55
N ASP A 351 -20.14 -2.54 14.85
CA ASP A 351 -18.80 -2.19 15.34
C ASP A 351 -17.77 -3.27 15.09
N ILE A 352 -18.19 -4.52 14.82
CA ILE A 352 -17.28 -5.58 14.40
C ILE A 352 -16.54 -5.20 13.11
N LYS A 353 -17.16 -4.43 12.21
CA LYS A 353 -16.53 -3.92 11.00
C LYS A 353 -15.35 -3.00 11.31
N MET A 354 -15.53 -2.13 12.31
CA MET A 354 -14.45 -1.26 12.81
C MET A 354 -13.34 -2.08 13.48
N ALA A 355 -13.68 -3.03 14.35
CA ALA A 355 -12.71 -3.87 15.05
C ALA A 355 -11.85 -4.70 14.04
N ARG A 356 -12.50 -5.30 13.05
CA ARG A 356 -11.88 -6.05 11.95
C ARG A 356 -10.89 -5.18 11.16
N MET A 357 -11.34 -3.97 10.78
CA MET A 357 -10.46 -3.08 10.02
C MET A 357 -9.31 -2.55 10.89
N ALA A 358 -9.59 -1.96 12.04
CA ALA A 358 -8.57 -1.37 12.91
C ALA A 358 -7.59 -2.42 13.47
N GLY A 359 -8.08 -3.61 13.82
CA GLY A 359 -7.27 -4.67 14.42
C GLY A 359 -6.46 -5.51 13.42
N VAL A 360 -6.89 -5.59 12.15
CA VAL A 360 -6.28 -6.50 11.17
C VAL A 360 -6.00 -5.80 9.83
N TRP A 361 -7.03 -5.57 9.02
CA TRP A 361 -6.88 -5.23 7.61
C TRP A 361 -6.25 -3.86 7.35
N ASN A 362 -6.59 -2.86 8.16
CA ASN A 362 -5.97 -1.52 8.02
C ASN A 362 -4.46 -1.56 8.35
N GLN A 363 -4.06 -2.28 9.42
CA GLN A 363 -2.65 -2.43 9.77
C GLN A 363 -1.89 -3.23 8.69
N TYR A 364 -2.51 -4.27 8.13
CA TYR A 364 -1.94 -5.02 7.02
C TYR A 364 -1.72 -4.13 5.80
N GLN A 365 -2.72 -3.33 5.43
CA GLN A 365 -2.56 -2.34 4.34
C GLN A 365 -1.50 -1.28 4.66
N CYS A 366 -1.39 -0.81 5.90
CA CYS A 366 -0.32 0.11 6.31
C CYS A 366 1.08 -0.48 6.10
N MET A 367 1.27 -1.78 6.41
CA MET A 367 2.53 -2.48 6.15
C MET A 367 2.85 -2.52 4.65
N VAL A 368 1.88 -2.87 3.81
CA VAL A 368 2.04 -2.91 2.35
C VAL A 368 2.37 -1.53 1.81
N THR A 369 1.62 -0.51 2.21
CA THR A 369 1.83 0.88 1.78
C THR A 369 3.19 1.40 2.23
N PHE A 370 3.60 1.14 3.46
CA PHE A 370 4.93 1.48 3.96
C PHE A 370 6.05 0.84 3.12
N ASN A 371 5.91 -0.45 2.78
CA ASN A 371 6.92 -1.16 2.01
C ASN A 371 7.11 -0.55 0.61
N MET A 372 6.05 -0.17 -0.03
CA MET A 372 6.02 0.16 -1.46
C MET A 372 5.81 1.65 -1.76
N SER A 373 5.38 2.45 -0.78
CA SER A 373 4.87 3.80 -1.05
C SER A 373 3.89 3.76 -2.24
N ARG A 374 4.24 4.33 -3.39
CA ARG A 374 3.43 4.29 -4.63
C ARG A 374 4.17 3.60 -5.78
N SER A 375 5.28 2.87 -5.47
CA SER A 375 6.22 2.37 -6.48
C SER A 375 5.76 1.11 -7.22
N ALA A 376 4.82 0.35 -6.68
CA ALA A 376 4.38 -0.93 -7.21
C ALA A 376 2.85 -1.06 -7.24
N SER A 377 2.16 -0.02 -7.69
CA SER A 377 0.70 0.01 -7.79
C SER A 377 0.18 -0.96 -8.87
N TYR A 378 -0.96 -1.58 -8.63
CA TYR A 378 -1.66 -2.41 -9.61
C TYR A 378 -2.55 -1.57 -10.53
N PHE A 379 -3.17 -0.51 -10.01
CA PHE A 379 -4.20 0.26 -10.72
C PHE A 379 -3.86 1.73 -10.97
N GLU A 380 -3.00 2.35 -10.17
CA GLU A 380 -2.75 3.80 -10.24
C GLU A 380 -1.58 4.14 -11.16
N SER A 381 -0.39 4.21 -10.59
CA SER A 381 0.81 4.70 -11.28
C SER A 381 1.60 3.57 -11.96
N GLY A 382 1.09 2.33 -11.86
CA GLY A 382 1.83 1.18 -12.34
C GLY A 382 3.18 1.04 -11.63
N ILE A 383 4.25 1.16 -12.39
CA ILE A 383 5.63 0.94 -11.93
C ILE A 383 6.53 2.18 -12.06
N GLY A 384 5.95 3.31 -12.42
CA GLY A 384 6.75 4.50 -12.76
C GLY A 384 7.18 5.34 -11.57
N ARG A 385 6.47 5.23 -10.45
CA ARG A 385 6.73 6.05 -9.26
C ARG A 385 7.84 5.51 -8.37
N GLY A 386 8.52 6.43 -7.67
CA GLY A 386 9.45 6.14 -6.61
C GLY A 386 8.78 6.06 -5.23
N MET A 387 9.62 6.13 -4.21
CA MET A 387 9.23 6.29 -2.81
C MET A 387 9.05 7.79 -2.54
N GLY A 388 7.82 8.25 -2.31
CA GLY A 388 7.55 9.65 -2.07
C GLY A 388 8.14 10.15 -0.75
N PHE A 389 8.71 11.34 -0.73
CA PHE A 389 9.22 11.97 0.50
C PHE A 389 8.09 12.20 1.50
N ARG A 390 7.07 12.92 1.09
CA ARG A 390 5.85 13.18 1.86
C ARG A 390 5.09 11.91 2.16
N ASP A 391 4.87 11.07 1.13
CA ASP A 391 4.10 9.85 1.24
C ASP A 391 4.68 8.88 2.27
N SER A 392 6.00 8.62 2.22
CA SER A 392 6.65 7.67 3.12
C SER A 392 6.66 8.14 4.57
N ASN A 393 6.79 9.45 4.81
CA ASN A 393 6.68 10.02 6.16
C ASN A 393 5.26 9.87 6.73
N GLN A 394 4.22 10.00 5.91
CA GLN A 394 2.83 9.81 6.32
C GLN A 394 2.49 8.31 6.49
N ASP A 395 2.93 7.46 5.56
CA ASP A 395 2.72 6.02 5.63
C ASP A 395 3.31 5.43 6.93
N LEU A 396 4.45 6.00 7.39
CA LEU A 396 5.10 5.65 8.65
C LEU A 396 4.18 5.80 9.85
N LEU A 397 3.27 6.76 9.87
CA LEU A 397 2.33 6.99 10.99
C LEU A 397 1.46 5.76 11.28
N GLY A 398 1.07 5.01 10.24
CA GLY A 398 0.29 3.79 10.37
C GLY A 398 1.12 2.52 10.61
N PHE A 399 2.46 2.63 10.58
CA PHE A 399 3.37 1.48 10.59
C PHE A 399 4.31 1.46 11.79
N VAL A 400 4.67 2.61 12.35
CA VAL A 400 5.75 2.77 13.34
C VAL A 400 5.58 1.86 14.57
N HIS A 401 4.36 1.60 15.01
CA HIS A 401 4.08 0.72 16.15
C HIS A 401 4.33 -0.77 15.84
N LEU A 402 4.27 -1.16 14.56
CA LEU A 402 4.48 -2.54 14.12
C LEU A 402 5.97 -2.89 14.09
N VAL A 403 6.77 -2.14 13.34
CA VAL A 403 8.22 -2.42 13.16
C VAL A 403 9.03 -1.13 13.25
N PRO A 404 9.25 -0.59 14.46
CA PRO A 404 9.90 0.71 14.66
C PRO A 404 11.33 0.79 14.10
N GLN A 405 12.08 -0.33 14.06
CA GLN A 405 13.42 -0.38 13.50
C GLN A 405 13.42 -0.09 11.99
N ARG A 406 12.44 -0.62 11.27
CA ARG A 406 12.28 -0.33 9.83
C ARG A 406 11.80 1.10 9.59
N ALA A 407 10.96 1.63 10.49
CA ALA A 407 10.55 3.04 10.46
C ALA A 407 11.78 3.95 10.63
N ARG A 408 12.67 3.64 11.58
CA ARG A 408 13.93 4.36 11.79
C ARG A 408 14.81 4.38 10.54
N SER A 409 15.02 3.23 9.92
CA SER A 409 15.80 3.15 8.67
C SER A 409 15.16 3.97 7.54
N ARG A 410 13.83 3.92 7.39
CA ARG A 410 13.11 4.69 6.37
C ARG A 410 13.22 6.21 6.58
N ILE A 411 13.18 6.68 7.83
CA ILE A 411 13.40 8.10 8.15
C ILE A 411 14.78 8.57 7.65
N LEU A 412 15.82 7.78 7.90
CA LEU A 412 17.18 8.11 7.47
C LEU A 412 17.31 8.10 5.93
N ASP A 413 16.72 7.11 5.26
CA ASP A 413 16.68 7.03 3.79
C ASP A 413 15.99 8.26 3.18
N ILE A 414 14.87 8.71 3.76
CA ILE A 414 14.12 9.89 3.30
C ILE A 414 14.93 11.15 3.55
N ALA A 415 15.46 11.35 4.76
CA ALA A 415 16.23 12.52 5.12
C ALA A 415 17.46 12.70 4.21
N ALA A 416 18.08 11.61 3.76
CA ALA A 416 19.21 11.65 2.83
C ALA A 416 18.89 12.29 1.46
N THR A 417 17.62 12.45 1.12
CA THR A 417 17.17 13.09 -0.13
C THR A 417 16.75 14.54 0.05
N GLN A 418 16.93 15.11 1.23
CA GLN A 418 16.72 16.54 1.49
C GLN A 418 17.90 17.36 0.97
N PHE A 419 17.63 18.57 0.46
CA PHE A 419 18.66 19.51 0.06
C PHE A 419 19.17 20.35 1.23
N PRO A 420 20.39 20.95 1.12
CA PRO A 420 20.97 21.77 2.20
C PRO A 420 20.13 22.99 2.58
N ASP A 421 19.28 23.50 1.68
CA ASP A 421 18.36 24.62 1.95
C ASP A 421 17.10 24.20 2.72
N GLY A 422 16.88 22.90 2.90
CA GLY A 422 15.73 22.34 3.60
C GLY A 422 14.62 21.84 2.69
N SER A 423 14.62 22.17 1.40
CA SER A 423 13.73 21.55 0.42
C SER A 423 14.12 20.07 0.17
N ALA A 424 13.33 19.33 -0.62
CA ALA A 424 13.59 17.92 -0.85
C ALA A 424 13.25 17.49 -2.27
N TYR A 425 13.83 16.38 -2.70
CA TYR A 425 13.26 15.63 -3.81
C TYR A 425 11.87 15.12 -3.42
N HIS A 426 10.92 15.23 -4.34
CA HIS A 426 9.57 14.70 -4.10
C HIS A 426 9.54 13.18 -3.98
N GLN A 427 10.51 12.48 -4.61
CA GLN A 427 10.62 11.03 -4.57
C GLN A 427 12.09 10.57 -4.60
N TYR A 428 12.35 9.36 -4.10
CA TYR A 428 13.61 8.66 -4.33
C TYR A 428 13.38 7.31 -5.02
N GLN A 429 14.40 6.82 -5.72
CA GLN A 429 14.35 5.57 -6.46
C GLN A 429 14.55 4.40 -5.49
N PRO A 430 13.65 3.38 -5.45
CA PRO A 430 13.65 2.35 -4.41
C PRO A 430 14.94 1.53 -4.32
N LEU A 431 15.54 1.19 -5.48
CA LEU A 431 16.73 0.34 -5.55
C LEU A 431 18.00 1.05 -5.06
N THR A 432 18.19 2.31 -5.47
CA THR A 432 19.39 3.09 -5.16
C THR A 432 19.26 3.99 -3.95
N LYS A 433 18.02 4.24 -3.49
CA LYS A 433 17.66 5.20 -2.44
C LYS A 433 18.12 6.64 -2.71
N ARG A 434 18.33 6.99 -3.98
CA ARG A 434 18.73 8.34 -4.40
C ARG A 434 17.54 9.14 -4.86
N GLY A 435 17.61 10.46 -4.66
CA GLY A 435 16.61 11.41 -5.13
C GLY A 435 16.31 11.23 -6.62
N ASN A 436 15.02 11.33 -6.98
CA ASN A 436 14.54 11.09 -8.33
C ASN A 436 14.14 12.41 -8.99
N ASN A 437 14.90 12.86 -9.98
CA ASN A 437 14.65 14.09 -10.73
C ASN A 437 13.50 13.98 -11.75
N GLU A 438 12.98 12.78 -12.06
CA GLU A 438 11.89 12.62 -13.04
C GLU A 438 10.61 13.34 -12.61
N VAL A 439 10.34 13.42 -11.30
CA VAL A 439 9.21 14.17 -10.73
C VAL A 439 9.65 15.56 -10.22
N GLY A 440 10.94 15.73 -9.95
CA GLY A 440 11.55 16.99 -9.52
C GLY A 440 11.43 17.26 -8.01
N SER A 441 11.38 18.54 -7.69
CA SER A 441 11.34 19.10 -6.32
C SER A 441 10.41 20.32 -6.31
N GLY A 442 10.40 21.06 -5.18
CA GLY A 442 9.67 22.32 -5.06
C GLY A 442 8.23 22.17 -4.56
N PHE A 443 7.90 21.02 -3.97
CA PHE A 443 6.67 20.83 -3.20
C PHE A 443 6.93 21.30 -1.78
N ASN A 444 6.44 22.49 -1.43
CA ASN A 444 6.91 23.19 -0.25
C ASN A 444 6.35 22.66 1.07
N ASP A 445 5.42 21.71 1.04
CA ASP A 445 4.97 20.96 2.21
C ASP A 445 5.89 19.77 2.55
N ASP A 446 6.62 19.22 1.57
CA ASP A 446 7.46 18.02 1.73
C ASP A 446 8.36 18.07 3.00
N PRO A 447 9.11 19.15 3.27
CA PRO A 447 9.99 19.22 4.43
C PRO A 447 9.30 19.02 5.78
N LEU A 448 8.06 19.50 5.95
CA LEU A 448 7.31 19.42 7.20
C LEU A 448 6.94 18.00 7.59
N TRP A 449 6.79 17.11 6.61
CA TRP A 449 6.45 15.72 6.87
C TRP A 449 7.59 14.93 7.49
N LEU A 450 8.85 15.35 7.29
CA LEU A 450 9.99 14.76 7.99
C LEU A 450 9.89 15.00 9.50
N ILE A 451 9.50 16.20 9.92
CA ILE A 451 9.25 16.55 11.33
C ILE A 451 8.14 15.64 11.89
N CYS A 452 7.04 15.48 11.14
CA CYS A 452 5.92 14.63 11.52
C CYS A 452 6.36 13.16 11.73
N GLY A 453 7.09 12.59 10.77
CA GLY A 453 7.58 11.22 10.81
C GLY A 453 8.54 10.95 11.98
N VAL A 454 9.51 11.85 12.20
CA VAL A 454 10.46 11.74 13.32
C VAL A 454 9.77 11.89 14.67
N ALA A 455 8.84 12.85 14.80
CA ALA A 455 8.07 13.02 16.04
C ALA A 455 7.23 11.79 16.36
N ALA A 456 6.56 11.18 15.36
CA ALA A 456 5.80 9.95 15.52
C ALA A 456 6.70 8.79 16.00
N TYR A 457 7.89 8.65 15.41
CA TYR A 457 8.86 7.65 15.81
C TYR A 457 9.31 7.84 17.28
N ILE A 458 9.66 9.05 17.68
CA ILE A 458 10.09 9.35 19.05
C ILE A 458 8.93 9.14 20.04
N LYS A 459 7.71 9.57 19.71
CA LYS A 459 6.53 9.35 20.56
C LYS A 459 6.24 7.87 20.74
N GLU A 460 6.44 7.04 19.72
CA GLU A 460 6.24 5.60 19.81
C GLU A 460 7.34 4.88 20.60
N THR A 461 8.60 5.24 20.35
CA THR A 461 9.75 4.46 20.84
C THR A 461 10.42 5.05 22.10
N GLY A 462 10.38 6.38 22.25
CA GLY A 462 11.19 7.11 23.21
C GLY A 462 12.68 7.22 22.80
N ASP A 463 13.01 6.84 21.57
CA ASP A 463 14.40 6.85 21.07
C ASP A 463 14.78 8.20 20.47
N TYR A 464 15.39 9.05 21.29
CA TYR A 464 15.97 10.34 20.86
C TYR A 464 17.33 10.18 20.17
N SER A 465 17.98 8.99 20.22
CA SER A 465 19.30 8.80 19.61
C SER A 465 19.28 8.95 18.09
N ILE A 466 18.13 8.76 17.47
CA ILE A 466 17.94 8.97 16.03
C ILE A 466 18.34 10.39 15.58
N LEU A 467 18.21 11.38 16.46
CA LEU A 467 18.53 12.79 16.16
C LEU A 467 20.03 13.03 15.95
N GLU A 468 20.88 12.17 16.49
CA GLU A 468 22.34 12.28 16.37
C GLU A 468 22.91 11.47 15.21
N GLU A 469 22.06 10.72 14.48
CA GLU A 469 22.48 9.99 13.28
C GLU A 469 22.98 10.97 12.20
N LYS A 470 24.12 10.61 11.60
CA LYS A 470 24.69 11.39 10.50
C LYS A 470 24.01 10.96 9.19
N VAL A 471 23.41 11.92 8.53
CA VAL A 471 22.66 11.73 7.29
C VAL A 471 23.16 12.72 6.24
N PRO A 472 23.48 12.27 5.00
CA PRO A 472 23.90 13.18 3.95
C PRO A 472 22.72 14.06 3.46
N PHE A 473 22.98 15.33 3.11
CA PHE A 473 22.07 16.08 2.25
C PHE A 473 22.32 15.72 0.78
N ASP A 474 21.26 15.70 -0.05
CA ASP A 474 21.31 15.39 -1.49
C ASP A 474 22.05 14.09 -1.84
N ASN A 475 21.98 13.10 -0.93
CA ASN A 475 22.75 11.85 -1.03
C ASN A 475 24.28 12.06 -1.18
N ASP A 476 24.83 13.22 -0.80
CA ASP A 476 26.28 13.50 -0.81
C ASP A 476 26.87 13.39 0.61
N GLU A 477 27.66 12.34 0.84
CA GLU A 477 28.33 12.08 2.13
C GLU A 477 29.19 13.25 2.65
N LYS A 478 29.64 14.13 1.77
CA LYS A 478 30.41 15.33 2.13
C LYS A 478 29.55 16.39 2.83
N LEU A 479 28.27 16.33 2.63
CA LEU A 479 27.28 17.26 3.20
C LEU A 479 26.54 16.64 4.39
N ALA A 480 27.04 15.52 4.96
CA ALA A 480 26.37 14.84 6.06
C ALA A 480 26.35 15.68 7.34
N ASP A 481 25.17 15.76 7.95
CA ASP A 481 24.98 16.36 9.28
C ASP A 481 24.03 15.50 10.12
N THR A 482 23.75 15.89 11.35
CA THR A 482 22.82 15.15 12.22
C THR A 482 21.40 15.26 11.71
N LEU A 483 20.57 14.23 11.97
CA LEU A 483 19.16 14.27 11.64
C LEU A 483 18.45 15.48 12.29
N PHE A 484 18.93 15.91 13.47
CA PHE A 484 18.41 17.15 14.08
C PHE A 484 18.60 18.37 13.17
N VAL A 485 19.73 18.49 12.48
CA VAL A 485 19.97 19.59 11.52
C VAL A 485 19.02 19.49 10.32
N HIS A 486 18.69 18.29 9.86
CA HIS A 486 17.66 18.06 8.84
C HIS A 486 16.29 18.58 9.29
N LEU A 487 15.88 18.30 10.53
CA LEU A 487 14.62 18.82 11.07
C LEU A 487 14.64 20.36 11.16
N LYS A 488 15.76 20.93 11.60
CA LYS A 488 15.93 22.38 11.65
C LYS A 488 15.81 23.01 10.26
N ARG A 489 16.45 22.42 9.25
CA ARG A 489 16.35 22.90 7.85
C ARG A 489 14.91 22.79 7.33
N SER A 490 14.19 21.70 7.67
CA SER A 490 12.77 21.55 7.32
C SER A 490 11.90 22.66 7.91
N PHE A 491 12.12 22.99 9.19
CA PHE A 491 11.40 24.05 9.88
C PHE A 491 11.73 25.43 9.30
N ASP A 492 13.02 25.74 9.18
CA ASP A 492 13.53 27.03 8.68
C ASP A 492 13.11 27.28 7.22
N PHE A 493 13.03 26.23 6.38
CA PHE A 493 12.57 26.35 4.99
C PHE A 493 11.19 27.03 4.93
N THR A 494 10.22 26.53 5.71
CA THR A 494 8.89 27.15 5.74
C THR A 494 8.92 28.58 6.29
N VAL A 495 9.74 28.83 7.33
CA VAL A 495 9.86 30.18 7.94
C VAL A 495 10.44 31.21 6.99
N THR A 496 11.38 30.78 6.13
CA THR A 496 12.07 31.69 5.19
C THR A 496 11.36 31.85 3.87
N HIS A 497 10.42 30.95 3.52
CA HIS A 497 9.65 30.99 2.28
C HIS A 497 8.21 31.43 2.54
N LYS A 498 8.03 32.73 2.81
CA LYS A 498 6.71 33.36 3.05
C LYS A 498 6.38 34.37 1.96
N GLY A 499 5.10 34.42 1.63
CA GLY A 499 4.56 35.37 0.65
C GLY A 499 4.04 36.67 1.28
N PRO A 500 3.30 37.48 0.51
CA PRO A 500 2.86 38.82 0.92
C PRO A 500 1.96 38.88 2.17
N HIS A 501 1.21 37.80 2.45
CA HIS A 501 0.35 37.69 3.63
C HIS A 501 1.04 37.08 4.85
N GLY A 502 2.34 36.74 4.73
CA GLY A 502 3.09 36.02 5.77
C GLY A 502 2.74 34.53 5.87
N LEU A 503 2.00 34.01 4.91
CA LEU A 503 1.73 32.60 4.77
C LEU A 503 2.85 31.91 3.98
N PRO A 504 3.08 30.60 4.15
CA PRO A 504 4.08 29.88 3.39
C PRO A 504 3.78 29.88 1.89
N LEU A 505 4.83 30.04 1.07
CA LEU A 505 4.75 29.89 -0.38
C LEU A 505 4.43 28.44 -0.75
N ILE A 506 3.57 28.25 -1.76
CA ILE A 506 3.14 26.91 -2.19
C ILE A 506 4.22 26.18 -3.00
N GLY A 507 5.11 26.92 -3.70
CA GLY A 507 6.08 26.31 -4.61
C GLY A 507 5.43 25.76 -5.89
N ARG A 508 5.87 24.59 -6.32
CA ARG A 508 5.29 23.86 -7.46
C ARG A 508 3.86 23.41 -7.16
N ALA A 509 3.66 22.88 -5.98
CA ALA A 509 2.38 22.53 -5.38
C ALA A 509 2.59 22.28 -3.87
N ASP A 510 1.52 22.06 -3.12
CA ASP A 510 1.56 21.49 -1.78
C ASP A 510 1.10 20.01 -1.82
N TRP A 511 0.51 19.50 -0.73
CA TRP A 511 -0.01 18.13 -0.65
C TRP A 511 -0.93 17.76 -1.83
N ASN A 512 -1.65 18.73 -2.39
CA ASN A 512 -2.42 18.55 -3.60
C ASN A 512 -1.51 18.83 -4.82
N ASP A 513 -0.85 17.80 -5.33
CA ASP A 513 0.10 17.87 -6.45
C ASP A 513 -0.46 18.59 -7.69
N CYS A 514 -1.79 18.63 -7.79
CA CYS A 514 -2.49 19.16 -8.95
C CYS A 514 -2.93 20.63 -8.80
N LEU A 515 -2.69 21.27 -7.64
CA LEU A 515 -2.94 22.69 -7.42
C LEU A 515 -1.67 23.49 -7.74
N ASN A 516 -1.49 23.86 -9.01
CA ASN A 516 -0.24 24.37 -9.55
C ASN A 516 -0.29 25.90 -9.77
N LEU A 517 -0.40 26.65 -8.68
CA LEU A 517 -0.64 28.09 -8.69
C LEU A 517 0.52 28.94 -9.26
N ASN A 518 1.70 28.35 -9.45
CA ASN A 518 2.88 28.97 -10.05
C ASN A 518 3.34 28.33 -11.36
N CYS A 519 2.89 27.08 -11.64
CA CYS A 519 3.47 26.24 -12.67
C CYS A 519 2.62 26.20 -13.94
N PHE A 520 2.21 27.35 -14.46
CA PHE A 520 1.39 27.44 -15.65
C PHE A 520 2.20 27.92 -16.85
N SER A 521 1.88 27.40 -18.02
CA SER A 521 2.45 27.78 -19.31
C SER A 521 1.38 27.81 -20.38
N ALA A 522 1.44 28.82 -21.28
CA ALA A 522 0.61 28.90 -22.47
C ALA A 522 1.17 28.10 -23.67
N VAL A 523 2.33 27.45 -23.50
CA VAL A 523 3.00 26.67 -24.55
C VAL A 523 2.37 25.29 -24.65
N PRO A 524 1.79 24.90 -25.81
CA PRO A 524 1.26 23.55 -25.98
C PRO A 524 2.33 22.46 -25.76
N GLY A 525 1.99 21.43 -25.01
CA GLY A 525 2.90 20.33 -24.68
C GLY A 525 3.81 20.58 -23.49
N GLU A 526 3.84 21.77 -22.90
CA GLU A 526 4.49 22.01 -21.62
C GLU A 526 3.50 21.73 -20.49
N SER A 527 3.93 20.92 -19.50
CA SER A 527 3.15 20.61 -18.31
C SER A 527 3.73 21.30 -17.08
N PHE A 528 3.02 21.27 -15.95
CA PHE A 528 3.56 21.79 -14.69
C PHE A 528 4.87 21.10 -14.26
N GLN A 529 5.13 19.90 -14.74
CA GLN A 529 6.37 19.17 -14.44
C GLN A 529 7.56 19.66 -15.26
N THR A 530 7.31 20.22 -16.43
CA THR A 530 8.36 20.70 -17.37
C THR A 530 8.54 22.21 -17.33
N THR A 531 7.58 23.00 -16.82
CA THR A 531 7.74 24.44 -16.70
C THR A 531 8.79 24.82 -15.64
N ALA A 532 9.59 25.80 -15.94
CA ALA A 532 10.57 26.38 -15.01
C ALA A 532 9.96 27.40 -14.04
N ASN A 533 8.73 27.87 -14.31
CA ASN A 533 8.07 28.90 -13.51
C ASN A 533 7.27 28.24 -12.35
N PHE A 534 7.93 27.91 -11.25
CA PHE A 534 7.32 27.30 -10.06
C PHE A 534 7.56 28.07 -8.75
N GLU A 535 8.16 29.25 -8.82
CA GLU A 535 8.36 30.14 -7.67
C GLU A 535 8.04 31.60 -8.05
N SER A 536 6.83 32.05 -7.79
CA SER A 536 6.43 33.42 -8.04
C SER A 536 6.79 34.38 -6.90
N GLY A 537 7.07 33.87 -5.69
CA GLY A 537 7.20 34.69 -4.47
C GLY A 537 5.88 35.26 -3.96
N VAL A 538 4.73 34.87 -4.56
CA VAL A 538 3.40 35.42 -4.25
C VAL A 538 2.39 34.33 -3.87
N ALA A 539 2.36 33.22 -4.58
CA ALA A 539 1.38 32.15 -4.33
C ALA A 539 1.61 31.47 -2.99
N GLU A 540 0.61 31.51 -2.12
CA GLU A 540 0.69 31.08 -0.72
C GLU A 540 -0.32 29.97 -0.42
N SER A 541 0.05 29.03 0.47
CA SER A 541 -0.80 27.92 0.91
C SER A 541 -1.22 28.06 2.37
N VAL A 542 -2.52 28.12 2.61
CA VAL A 542 -3.10 28.03 3.97
C VAL A 542 -2.97 26.60 4.52
N LEU A 543 -2.96 25.59 3.64
CA LEU A 543 -2.72 24.22 4.04
C LEU A 543 -1.30 24.02 4.60
N ILE A 544 -0.25 24.54 3.93
CA ILE A 544 1.12 24.43 4.45
C ILE A 544 1.23 25.16 5.79
N ALA A 545 0.58 26.32 5.94
CA ALA A 545 0.53 27.01 7.23
C ALA A 545 -0.11 26.16 8.34
N ALA A 546 -1.18 25.44 8.01
CA ALA A 546 -1.83 24.53 8.95
C ALA A 546 -0.95 23.30 9.27
N ILE A 547 -0.24 22.72 8.29
CA ILE A 547 0.72 21.64 8.51
C ILE A 547 1.87 22.11 9.40
N PHE A 548 2.37 23.33 9.18
CA PHE A 548 3.41 23.92 10.02
C PHE A 548 2.93 24.12 11.46
N ALA A 549 1.70 24.61 11.67
CA ALA A 549 1.10 24.78 12.98
C ALA A 549 0.83 23.43 13.68
N PHE A 550 0.64 22.34 12.93
CA PHE A 550 0.48 20.98 13.46
C PHE A 550 1.81 20.31 13.83
N THR A 551 2.83 20.44 12.98
CA THR A 551 4.14 19.77 13.17
C THR A 551 5.12 20.58 14.02
N GLY A 552 4.99 21.90 14.00
CA GLY A 552 5.87 22.83 14.71
C GLY A 552 5.93 22.63 16.23
N PRO A 553 4.80 22.42 16.93
CA PRO A 553 4.80 22.11 18.37
C PRO A 553 5.59 20.84 18.70
N ASP A 554 5.58 19.84 17.84
CA ASP A 554 6.39 18.63 18.02
C ASP A 554 7.89 18.92 17.88
N TYR A 555 8.27 19.76 16.90
CA TYR A 555 9.65 20.22 16.76
C TYR A 555 10.11 21.03 17.99
N ALA A 556 9.31 21.96 18.47
CA ALA A 556 9.61 22.74 19.67
C ALA A 556 9.78 21.83 20.92
N GLU A 557 8.93 20.82 21.07
CA GLU A 557 9.00 19.88 22.18
C GLU A 557 10.24 18.97 22.09
N ILE A 558 10.62 18.52 20.90
CA ILE A 558 11.89 17.80 20.66
C ILE A 558 13.07 18.68 21.07
N CYS A 559 13.08 19.97 20.72
CA CYS A 559 14.12 20.90 21.11
C CYS A 559 14.23 21.06 22.63
N LYS A 560 13.10 21.20 23.33
CA LYS A 560 13.07 21.29 24.81
C LYS A 560 13.66 20.03 25.45
N ARG A 561 13.24 18.86 25.02
CA ARG A 561 13.67 17.56 25.56
C ARG A 561 15.12 17.22 25.28
N THR A 562 15.72 17.90 24.31
CA THR A 562 17.13 17.71 23.94
C THR A 562 18.01 18.90 24.32
N ASN A 563 17.57 19.72 25.31
CA ASN A 563 18.30 20.87 25.87
C ASN A 563 18.67 21.97 24.86
N ARG A 564 17.81 22.21 23.86
CA ARG A 564 17.94 23.25 22.83
C ARG A 564 16.91 24.37 23.07
N ALA A 565 16.99 25.03 24.24
CA ALA A 565 15.98 25.98 24.72
C ALA A 565 15.79 27.18 23.80
N ASP A 566 16.88 27.74 23.24
CA ASP A 566 16.80 28.89 22.33
C ASP A 566 16.09 28.52 21.02
N GLU A 567 16.34 27.34 20.50
CA GLU A 567 15.67 26.83 19.30
C GLU A 567 14.18 26.56 19.57
N ALA A 568 13.85 26.04 20.75
CA ALA A 568 12.45 25.84 21.14
C ALA A 568 11.69 27.17 21.21
N ALA A 569 12.30 28.21 21.83
CA ALA A 569 11.71 29.54 21.92
C ALA A 569 11.54 30.20 20.53
N TYR A 570 12.52 30.02 19.65
CA TYR A 570 12.43 30.44 18.24
C TYR A 570 11.27 29.76 17.53
N ALA A 571 11.16 28.42 17.65
CA ALA A 571 10.07 27.68 17.03
C ALA A 571 8.69 28.11 17.51
N GLU A 572 8.49 28.27 18.82
CA GLU A 572 7.23 28.74 19.41
C GLU A 572 6.82 30.13 18.90
N LYS A 573 7.81 31.03 18.72
CA LYS A 573 7.57 32.38 18.16
C LYS A 573 7.11 32.29 16.71
N GLU A 574 7.78 31.52 15.86
CA GLU A 574 7.45 31.43 14.44
C GLU A 574 6.10 30.70 14.21
N ILE A 575 5.77 29.69 15.02
CA ILE A 575 4.46 29.04 15.01
C ILE A 575 3.35 30.05 15.28
N LYS A 576 3.54 30.90 16.30
CA LYS A 576 2.56 31.95 16.64
C LYS A 576 2.37 32.94 15.50
N ILE A 577 3.46 33.39 14.85
CA ILE A 577 3.41 34.29 13.70
C ILE A 577 2.59 33.69 12.53
N ILE A 578 2.82 32.42 12.21
CA ILE A 578 2.07 31.73 11.14
C ILE A 578 0.59 31.58 11.50
N ILE A 579 0.26 31.20 12.74
CA ILE A 579 -1.13 31.09 13.20
C ILE A 579 -1.82 32.48 13.15
N GLU A 580 -1.13 33.58 13.51
CA GLU A 580 -1.65 34.93 13.37
C GLU A 580 -1.91 35.29 11.91
N ALA A 581 -1.03 34.90 10.97
CA ALA A 581 -1.24 35.09 9.54
C ALA A 581 -2.46 34.31 9.02
N VAL A 582 -2.65 33.05 9.42
CA VAL A 582 -3.84 32.25 9.10
C VAL A 582 -5.10 32.92 9.66
N ASN A 583 -5.06 33.37 10.90
CA ASN A 583 -6.19 34.04 11.53
C ASN A 583 -6.62 35.33 10.79
N LYS A 584 -5.65 36.08 10.28
CA LYS A 584 -5.89 37.34 9.61
C LYS A 584 -6.24 37.19 8.14
N HIS A 585 -5.59 36.29 7.43
CA HIS A 585 -5.67 36.19 5.97
C HIS A 585 -6.29 34.86 5.49
N GLY A 586 -6.23 33.81 6.32
CA GLY A 586 -6.75 32.49 5.99
C GLY A 586 -8.23 32.28 6.30
N TRP A 587 -8.93 33.20 6.95
CA TRP A 587 -10.34 33.06 7.35
C TRP A 587 -11.27 33.88 6.47
N ASP A 588 -12.34 33.26 5.94
CA ASP A 588 -13.34 33.91 5.07
C ASP A 588 -14.75 34.00 5.67
N GLY A 589 -14.82 34.06 7.00
CA GLY A 589 -16.07 34.26 7.75
C GLY A 589 -16.83 32.99 8.10
N ASP A 590 -16.79 31.92 7.28
CA ASP A 590 -17.45 30.63 7.55
C ASP A 590 -16.50 29.44 7.47
N TRP A 591 -15.35 29.59 6.77
CA TRP A 591 -14.36 28.54 6.61
C TRP A 591 -12.96 29.11 6.33
N PHE A 592 -11.92 28.26 6.39
CA PHE A 592 -10.56 28.59 6.02
C PHE A 592 -10.39 28.52 4.51
N VAL A 593 -9.84 29.58 3.89
CA VAL A 593 -9.54 29.61 2.45
C VAL A 593 -8.44 28.59 2.14
N ARG A 594 -8.30 28.22 0.85
CA ARG A 594 -7.34 27.23 0.42
C ARG A 594 -5.93 27.81 0.21
N ALA A 595 -5.86 28.92 -0.53
CA ALA A 595 -4.60 29.48 -0.99
C ALA A 595 -4.79 30.89 -1.53
N TYR A 596 -3.67 31.55 -1.89
CA TYR A 596 -3.59 32.70 -2.77
C TYR A 596 -2.77 32.33 -4.00
N ASP A 597 -3.22 32.72 -5.20
CA ASP A 597 -2.54 32.41 -6.46
C ASP A 597 -1.35 33.37 -6.73
N ALA A 598 -0.66 33.20 -7.87
CA ALA A 598 0.48 34.02 -8.28
C ALA A 598 0.12 35.51 -8.51
N TYR A 599 -1.16 35.82 -8.60
CA TYR A 599 -1.66 37.21 -8.77
C TYR A 599 -2.21 37.79 -7.46
N GLY A 600 -2.12 37.05 -6.35
CA GLY A 600 -2.67 37.39 -5.05
C GLY A 600 -4.18 37.25 -4.93
N LYS A 601 -4.83 36.52 -5.88
CA LYS A 601 -6.25 36.20 -5.84
C LYS A 601 -6.48 35.05 -4.88
N LYS A 602 -7.53 35.16 -4.08
CA LYS A 602 -7.92 34.14 -3.13
C LYS A 602 -8.52 32.91 -3.82
N ILE A 603 -8.09 31.71 -3.42
CA ILE A 603 -8.61 30.41 -3.84
C ILE A 603 -9.31 29.78 -2.63
N GLY A 604 -10.50 29.21 -2.83
CA GLY A 604 -11.27 28.63 -1.74
C GLY A 604 -12.02 29.64 -0.88
N GLY A 605 -12.34 30.81 -1.43
CA GLY A 605 -13.13 31.87 -0.77
C GLY A 605 -14.55 31.97 -1.30
N ARG A 606 -15.41 32.73 -0.61
CA ARG A 606 -16.81 32.95 -0.98
C ARG A 606 -16.99 33.57 -2.36
N GLU A 607 -16.04 34.41 -2.77
CA GLU A 607 -16.02 35.09 -4.06
C GLU A 607 -15.71 34.19 -5.26
N CYS A 608 -15.12 32.99 -5.03
CA CYS A 608 -14.84 32.06 -6.10
C CYS A 608 -16.15 31.54 -6.70
N GLU A 609 -16.21 31.38 -8.01
CA GLU A 609 -17.37 30.75 -8.67
C GLU A 609 -17.36 29.25 -8.47
N ASP A 610 -16.27 28.58 -8.80
CA ASP A 610 -15.99 27.18 -8.53
C ASP A 610 -14.89 27.08 -7.43
N GLY A 611 -14.73 25.93 -6.80
CA GLY A 611 -13.74 25.73 -5.73
C GLY A 611 -13.90 26.70 -4.55
N LYS A 612 -15.11 26.91 -4.04
CA LYS A 612 -15.37 27.87 -2.93
C LYS A 612 -14.83 27.41 -1.60
N ILE A 613 -14.90 26.10 -1.33
CA ILE A 613 -14.49 25.51 -0.06
C ILE A 613 -13.73 24.20 -0.34
N PHE A 614 -12.64 23.98 0.40
CA PHE A 614 -11.77 22.82 0.29
C PHE A 614 -11.67 22.09 1.63
N ILE A 615 -11.62 20.75 1.57
CA ILE A 615 -11.49 19.91 2.77
C ILE A 615 -10.12 20.08 3.43
N GLU A 616 -9.03 20.24 2.65
CA GLU A 616 -7.66 20.16 3.14
C GLU A 616 -7.36 21.26 4.17
N SER A 617 -7.56 22.52 3.81
CA SER A 617 -7.29 23.64 4.72
C SER A 617 -8.21 23.64 5.94
N ASN A 618 -9.46 23.24 5.78
CA ASN A 618 -10.41 23.21 6.86
C ASN A 618 -10.14 22.06 7.86
N GLY A 619 -9.90 20.86 7.37
CA GLY A 619 -9.54 19.71 8.21
C GLY A 619 -8.24 19.95 8.98
N PHE A 620 -7.18 20.36 8.28
CA PHE A 620 -5.86 20.54 8.88
C PHE A 620 -5.78 21.73 9.85
N ALA A 621 -6.42 22.87 9.53
CA ALA A 621 -6.42 24.01 10.45
C ALA A 621 -7.02 23.66 11.82
N VAL A 622 -8.17 22.97 11.81
CA VAL A 622 -8.80 22.53 13.05
C VAL A 622 -7.96 21.44 13.76
N MET A 623 -7.39 20.51 13.01
CA MET A 623 -6.48 19.47 13.54
C MET A 623 -5.23 20.09 14.20
N ALA A 624 -4.74 21.23 13.67
CA ALA A 624 -3.69 22.02 14.28
C ALA A 624 -4.14 22.91 15.47
N GLY A 625 -5.42 22.86 15.86
CA GLY A 625 -5.98 23.64 16.96
C GLY A 625 -6.39 25.07 16.59
N ILE A 626 -6.28 25.47 15.32
CA ILE A 626 -6.61 26.85 14.89
C ILE A 626 -8.12 27.07 14.95
N GLY A 627 -8.54 28.14 15.65
CA GLY A 627 -9.94 28.55 15.73
C GLY A 627 -10.81 27.74 16.69
N ILE A 628 -10.24 26.87 17.53
CA ILE A 628 -11.01 26.10 18.54
C ILE A 628 -11.56 27.03 19.61
N ASP A 629 -10.75 27.91 20.19
CA ASP A 629 -11.11 28.74 21.33
C ASP A 629 -12.12 29.85 21.00
N ASP A 630 -12.19 30.29 19.74
CA ASP A 630 -13.07 31.37 19.29
C ASP A 630 -14.28 30.90 18.46
N GLY A 631 -14.44 29.58 18.31
CA GLY A 631 -15.58 28.95 17.63
C GLY A 631 -15.46 28.86 16.10
N ARG A 632 -14.40 29.39 15.47
CA ARG A 632 -14.18 29.31 14.01
C ARG A 632 -13.98 27.87 13.54
N ALA A 633 -13.30 27.04 14.33
CA ALA A 633 -13.13 25.63 14.05
C ALA A 633 -14.48 24.91 13.92
N ALA A 634 -15.40 25.17 14.86
CA ALA A 634 -16.74 24.58 14.80
C ALA A 634 -17.50 25.02 13.54
N LYS A 635 -17.43 26.31 13.19
CA LYS A 635 -18.09 26.88 12.02
C LYS A 635 -17.49 26.33 10.70
N ALA A 636 -16.17 26.16 10.64
CA ALA A 636 -15.48 25.56 9.49
C ALA A 636 -15.91 24.13 9.24
N LEU A 637 -15.94 23.28 10.28
CA LEU A 637 -16.38 21.89 10.15
C LEU A 637 -17.89 21.75 9.86
N ASP A 638 -18.71 22.69 10.35
CA ASP A 638 -20.13 22.75 9.99
C ASP A 638 -20.30 23.12 8.51
N SER A 639 -19.49 24.03 7.97
CA SER A 639 -19.45 24.35 6.53
C SER A 639 -18.98 23.17 5.68
N VAL A 640 -17.97 22.41 6.14
CA VAL A 640 -17.53 21.16 5.49
C VAL A 640 -18.67 20.15 5.47
N LYS A 641 -19.34 19.94 6.59
CA LYS A 641 -20.49 19.01 6.69
C LYS A 641 -21.63 19.40 5.76
N GLU A 642 -21.99 20.70 5.71
CA GLU A 642 -23.09 21.19 4.88
C GLU A 642 -22.77 21.11 3.38
N ARG A 643 -21.53 21.47 2.98
CA ARG A 643 -21.19 21.71 1.58
C ARG A 643 -20.44 20.57 0.91
N LEU A 644 -19.60 19.84 1.63
CA LEU A 644 -18.71 18.82 1.05
C LEU A 644 -19.16 17.39 1.36
N ASP A 645 -19.95 17.17 2.42
CA ASP A 645 -20.31 15.81 2.84
C ASP A 645 -21.24 15.11 1.86
N THR A 646 -21.02 13.82 1.65
CA THR A 646 -21.84 12.95 0.82
C THR A 646 -22.14 11.63 1.50
N LYS A 647 -22.93 10.77 0.87
CA LYS A 647 -23.17 9.40 1.33
C LYS A 647 -21.88 8.57 1.45
N TYR A 648 -20.88 8.85 0.62
CA TYR A 648 -19.69 8.00 0.45
C TYR A 648 -18.39 8.60 0.98
N GLY A 649 -18.46 9.75 1.61
CA GLY A 649 -17.36 10.51 2.15
C GLY A 649 -17.46 11.99 1.81
N ILE A 650 -16.45 12.75 2.20
CA ILE A 650 -16.36 14.19 2.00
C ILE A 650 -15.58 14.45 0.72
N VAL A 651 -16.15 15.20 -0.23
CA VAL A 651 -15.47 15.59 -1.48
C VAL A 651 -14.39 16.64 -1.21
N LEU A 652 -13.41 16.72 -2.10
CA LEU A 652 -12.22 17.57 -1.94
C LEU A 652 -12.58 19.05 -1.93
N GLN A 653 -13.42 19.48 -2.87
CA GLN A 653 -13.94 20.87 -2.92
C GLN A 653 -15.31 20.96 -3.57
N GLN A 654 -15.94 22.11 -3.46
CA GLN A 654 -17.21 22.46 -4.10
C GLN A 654 -17.32 23.96 -4.38
N PRO A 655 -17.99 24.34 -5.49
CA PRO A 655 -18.35 23.50 -6.65
C PRO A 655 -17.14 22.91 -7.39
N ALA A 656 -17.33 21.84 -8.15
CA ALA A 656 -16.29 21.29 -9.02
C ALA A 656 -15.94 22.30 -10.14
N TYR A 657 -14.70 22.31 -10.58
CA TYR A 657 -14.26 23.05 -11.74
C TYR A 657 -14.89 22.45 -13.02
N LYS A 658 -15.55 23.26 -13.83
CA LYS A 658 -16.22 22.84 -15.05
C LYS A 658 -15.33 22.97 -16.28
N ASP A 659 -14.45 23.98 -16.25
CA ASP A 659 -13.55 24.33 -17.32
C ASP A 659 -12.09 24.25 -16.83
N TYR A 660 -11.16 24.12 -17.80
CA TYR A 660 -9.74 24.17 -17.50
C TYR A 660 -9.29 25.62 -17.22
N HIS A 661 -8.64 25.79 -16.07
CA HIS A 661 -8.08 27.06 -15.61
C HIS A 661 -6.55 26.96 -15.59
N LEU A 662 -5.89 27.66 -16.51
CA LEU A 662 -4.44 27.62 -16.65
C LEU A 662 -3.73 27.99 -15.34
N GLU A 663 -4.24 29.00 -14.64
CA GLU A 663 -3.69 29.53 -13.39
C GLU A 663 -3.89 28.63 -12.15
N LEU A 664 -4.73 27.62 -12.24
CA LEU A 664 -4.97 26.62 -11.19
C LEU A 664 -4.23 25.30 -11.44
N GLY A 665 -3.91 25.02 -12.70
CA GLY A 665 -3.20 23.82 -13.12
C GLY A 665 -4.06 22.57 -13.24
N GLU A 666 -3.46 21.42 -12.96
CA GLU A 666 -4.05 20.11 -13.27
C GLU A 666 -5.35 19.82 -12.51
N ILE A 667 -5.58 20.44 -11.36
CA ILE A 667 -6.82 20.23 -10.59
C ILE A 667 -8.07 20.50 -11.44
N SER A 668 -8.01 21.46 -12.34
CA SER A 668 -9.12 21.84 -13.23
C SER A 668 -9.17 21.03 -14.53
N SER A 669 -8.20 20.16 -14.80
CA SER A 669 -8.17 19.31 -16.00
C SER A 669 -8.95 18.01 -15.84
N TYR A 670 -9.17 17.55 -14.59
CA TYR A 670 -9.93 16.34 -14.34
C TYR A 670 -11.44 16.55 -14.53
N PRO A 671 -12.17 15.52 -14.98
CA PRO A 671 -13.63 15.61 -15.02
C PRO A 671 -14.22 15.88 -13.63
N PRO A 672 -15.32 16.66 -13.52
CA PRO A 672 -16.00 16.92 -12.27
C PRO A 672 -16.34 15.65 -11.49
N GLY A 673 -16.02 15.62 -10.22
CA GLY A 673 -16.24 14.49 -9.32
C GLY A 673 -15.15 13.41 -9.35
N TYR A 674 -14.05 13.62 -10.09
CA TYR A 674 -12.93 12.67 -10.14
C TYR A 674 -11.62 13.30 -9.68
N LYS A 675 -10.76 12.45 -9.09
CA LYS A 675 -9.44 12.85 -8.63
C LYS A 675 -9.52 14.12 -7.78
N GLU A 676 -8.64 15.06 -7.99
CA GLU A 676 -8.57 16.32 -7.25
C GLU A 676 -9.69 17.31 -7.63
N ASN A 677 -10.45 17.08 -8.70
CA ASN A 677 -11.58 17.92 -9.06
C ASN A 677 -12.90 17.44 -8.44
N ALA A 678 -13.11 17.73 -7.16
CA ALA A 678 -14.30 17.37 -6.39
C ALA A 678 -14.56 15.86 -6.25
N GLY A 679 -13.56 15.00 -6.42
CA GLY A 679 -13.60 13.61 -5.98
C GLY A 679 -13.61 13.51 -4.46
N ILE A 680 -14.03 12.37 -3.91
CA ILE A 680 -13.80 12.01 -2.52
C ILE A 680 -12.38 11.46 -2.43
N PHE A 681 -11.41 12.30 -2.10
CA PHE A 681 -10.05 11.87 -1.87
C PHE A 681 -9.96 11.31 -0.46
N CYS A 682 -9.92 9.97 -0.32
CA CYS A 682 -10.11 9.32 0.96
C CYS A 682 -9.04 9.67 2.00
N HIS A 683 -7.85 10.11 1.56
CA HIS A 683 -6.74 10.52 2.40
C HIS A 683 -7.07 11.71 3.32
N ASN A 684 -7.89 12.68 2.84
CA ASN A 684 -8.25 13.88 3.60
C ASN A 684 -9.39 13.67 4.60
N ASN A 685 -10.22 12.66 4.39
CA ASN A 685 -11.38 12.38 5.25
C ASN A 685 -10.96 12.08 6.70
N PRO A 686 -9.91 11.31 7.00
CA PRO A 686 -9.37 11.15 8.34
C PRO A 686 -8.95 12.46 9.02
N TRP A 687 -8.48 13.46 8.28
CA TRP A 687 -8.15 14.77 8.87
C TRP A 687 -9.39 15.45 9.46
N VAL A 688 -10.52 15.39 8.76
CA VAL A 688 -11.82 15.88 9.29
C VAL A 688 -12.29 15.01 10.45
N THR A 689 -12.10 13.68 10.37
CA THR A 689 -12.39 12.77 11.51
C THR A 689 -11.62 13.21 12.76
N ILE A 690 -10.31 13.44 12.65
CA ILE A 690 -9.49 13.93 13.77
C ILE A 690 -9.98 15.29 14.25
N ALA A 691 -10.23 16.22 13.33
CA ALA A 691 -10.73 17.55 13.65
C ALA A 691 -12.06 17.53 14.44
N GLU A 692 -13.00 16.67 14.06
CA GLU A 692 -14.26 16.50 14.80
C GLU A 692 -14.03 15.96 16.23
N THR A 693 -13.03 15.05 16.41
CA THR A 693 -12.66 14.58 17.75
C THR A 693 -12.02 15.69 18.61
N MET A 694 -11.30 16.64 18.00
CA MET A 694 -10.77 17.81 18.72
C MET A 694 -11.88 18.67 19.29
N LEU A 695 -13.02 18.74 18.60
CA LEU A 695 -14.23 19.43 19.07
C LEU A 695 -15.15 18.55 19.95
N GLY A 696 -14.79 17.32 20.23
CA GLY A 696 -15.57 16.40 21.07
C GLY A 696 -16.84 15.86 20.40
N ARG A 697 -16.89 15.83 19.07
CA ARG A 697 -18.06 15.42 18.26
C ARG A 697 -17.91 13.97 17.81
N GLY A 698 -18.05 13.00 18.73
CA GLY A 698 -17.80 11.58 18.48
C GLY A 698 -18.72 10.94 17.44
N ASP A 699 -20.01 11.30 17.44
CA ASP A 699 -20.97 10.82 16.45
C ASP A 699 -20.53 11.21 15.01
N ARG A 700 -20.13 12.48 14.80
CA ARG A 700 -19.69 12.99 13.48
C ARG A 700 -18.37 12.40 13.04
N ALA A 701 -17.43 12.26 13.98
CA ALA A 701 -16.12 11.64 13.70
C ALA A 701 -16.27 10.19 13.22
N PHE A 702 -17.10 9.40 13.92
CA PHE A 702 -17.34 8.01 13.54
C PHE A 702 -18.14 7.88 12.23
N GLU A 703 -19.12 8.76 11.99
CA GLU A 703 -19.86 8.81 10.72
C GLU A 703 -18.90 9.01 9.54
N THR A 704 -17.98 9.98 9.65
CA THR A 704 -16.99 10.26 8.59
C THR A 704 -16.05 9.06 8.36
N TYR A 705 -15.57 8.43 9.43
CA TYR A 705 -14.78 7.22 9.37
C TYR A 705 -15.51 6.08 8.64
N ALA A 706 -16.76 5.81 9.03
CA ALA A 706 -17.54 4.69 8.49
C ALA A 706 -17.84 4.85 6.97
N LYS A 707 -18.03 6.09 6.47
CA LYS A 707 -18.33 6.37 5.06
C LYS A 707 -17.22 5.90 4.11
N ILE A 708 -15.95 6.06 4.50
CA ILE A 708 -14.81 5.65 3.66
C ILE A 708 -14.27 4.26 4.01
N CYS A 709 -14.69 3.69 5.14
CA CYS A 709 -14.22 2.38 5.60
C CYS A 709 -14.79 1.26 4.72
N PRO A 710 -13.93 0.43 4.08
CA PRO A 710 -14.37 -0.55 3.08
C PRO A 710 -15.31 -1.61 3.64
N ALA A 711 -15.11 -2.07 4.87
CA ALA A 711 -15.98 -3.08 5.50
C ALA A 711 -17.44 -2.61 5.69
N TYR A 712 -17.69 -1.29 5.80
CA TYR A 712 -19.06 -0.74 5.84
C TYR A 712 -19.67 -0.61 4.44
N ARG A 713 -18.92 -0.91 3.39
CA ARG A 713 -19.31 -0.79 1.99
C ARG A 713 -19.36 -2.14 1.26
N GLU A 714 -19.28 -3.25 1.97
CA GLU A 714 -19.29 -4.60 1.42
C GLU A 714 -20.55 -4.88 0.58
N ASP A 715 -21.71 -4.39 1.04
CA ASP A 715 -22.99 -4.57 0.34
C ASP A 715 -23.08 -3.81 -1.00
N ASP A 716 -22.27 -2.78 -1.19
CA ASP A 716 -22.21 -1.95 -2.39
C ASP A 716 -21.06 -2.35 -3.36
N SER A 717 -20.54 -3.58 -3.28
CA SER A 717 -19.35 -4.03 -4.04
C SER A 717 -19.46 -3.82 -5.55
N GLU A 718 -20.66 -3.91 -6.16
CA GLU A 718 -20.85 -3.64 -7.60
C GLU A 718 -20.66 -2.17 -7.97
N LEU A 719 -21.06 -1.25 -7.10
CA LEU A 719 -20.84 0.18 -7.29
C LEU A 719 -19.40 0.54 -6.93
N ARG A 720 -18.94 0.09 -5.74
CA ARG A 720 -17.61 0.40 -5.25
C ARG A 720 -16.50 -0.21 -6.09
N LYS A 721 -16.68 -1.42 -6.58
CA LYS A 721 -15.83 -2.26 -7.42
C LYS A 721 -14.54 -2.77 -6.78
N LEU A 722 -13.89 -1.99 -5.91
CA LEU A 722 -12.65 -2.38 -5.25
C LEU A 722 -12.88 -3.34 -4.08
N GLU A 723 -11.80 -3.93 -3.62
CA GLU A 723 -11.74 -4.89 -2.53
C GLU A 723 -12.44 -4.38 -1.27
N PRO A 724 -13.30 -5.18 -0.62
CA PRO A 724 -13.98 -4.78 0.62
C PRO A 724 -13.08 -4.72 1.85
N TYR A 725 -11.84 -5.23 1.75
CA TYR A 725 -10.89 -5.33 2.86
C TYR A 725 -9.77 -4.28 2.85
N VAL A 726 -9.76 -3.36 1.87
CA VAL A 726 -8.73 -2.31 1.80
C VAL A 726 -9.32 -0.94 1.46
N TYR A 727 -8.67 0.10 1.99
CA TYR A 727 -9.02 1.48 1.68
C TYR A 727 -8.61 1.85 0.24
N ALA A 728 -9.42 2.70 -0.38
CA ALA A 728 -9.16 3.30 -1.67
C ALA A 728 -8.45 4.65 -1.51
N GLN A 729 -7.75 5.10 -2.55
CA GLN A 729 -7.27 6.46 -2.66
C GLN A 729 -8.44 7.42 -2.87
N MET A 730 -9.34 7.08 -3.79
CA MET A 730 -10.41 7.95 -4.27
C MET A 730 -11.73 7.19 -4.43
N VAL A 731 -12.81 7.90 -4.15
CA VAL A 731 -14.18 7.51 -4.51
C VAL A 731 -14.77 8.63 -5.38
N ALA A 732 -15.49 8.28 -6.44
CA ALA A 732 -16.14 9.25 -7.32
C ALA A 732 -17.13 10.14 -6.53
N GLY A 733 -16.96 11.45 -6.65
CA GLY A 733 -17.73 12.48 -5.94
C GLY A 733 -19.15 12.67 -6.52
N ARG A 734 -19.89 13.60 -5.93
CA ARG A 734 -21.30 13.83 -6.30
C ARG A 734 -21.53 14.28 -7.74
N ASP A 735 -20.51 14.94 -8.33
CA ASP A 735 -20.58 15.47 -9.69
C ASP A 735 -20.23 14.41 -10.77
N ALA A 736 -19.70 13.27 -10.32
CA ALA A 736 -19.36 12.17 -11.21
C ALA A 736 -20.59 11.33 -11.60
N PRO A 737 -20.67 10.82 -12.84
CA PRO A 737 -21.77 9.96 -13.29
C PRO A 737 -21.94 8.68 -12.46
N ARG A 738 -20.86 8.21 -11.84
CA ARG A 738 -20.86 7.00 -10.99
C ARG A 738 -20.47 7.34 -9.56
N HIS A 739 -21.20 8.27 -8.93
CA HIS A 739 -20.97 8.64 -7.54
C HIS A 739 -20.92 7.39 -6.64
N GLY A 740 -19.82 7.20 -5.92
CA GLY A 740 -19.59 6.05 -5.05
C GLY A 740 -18.68 4.95 -5.63
N GLU A 741 -18.30 5.03 -6.92
CA GLU A 741 -17.31 4.12 -7.52
C GLU A 741 -15.90 4.46 -7.00
N ALA A 742 -15.22 3.48 -6.39
CA ALA A 742 -13.87 3.67 -5.87
C ALA A 742 -12.79 3.35 -6.91
N LYS A 743 -11.63 3.99 -6.76
CA LYS A 743 -10.45 3.82 -7.62
C LYS A 743 -9.18 3.72 -6.76
N ASN A 744 -8.17 3.01 -7.29
CA ASN A 744 -6.83 2.94 -6.74
C ASN A 744 -6.82 2.40 -5.30
N SER A 745 -6.91 1.09 -5.17
CA SER A 745 -6.82 0.39 -3.88
C SER A 745 -5.37 0.21 -3.42
N TRP A 746 -5.16 -0.12 -2.16
CA TRP A 746 -3.92 -0.49 -1.49
C TRP A 746 -2.96 0.66 -1.24
N LEU A 747 -2.21 1.14 -2.25
CA LEU A 747 -1.10 2.06 -2.06
C LEU A 747 -1.59 3.51 -1.93
N THR A 748 -2.01 3.87 -0.74
CA THR A 748 -2.56 5.19 -0.43
C THR A 748 -2.31 5.59 1.02
N GLY A 749 -2.01 6.86 1.26
CA GLY A 749 -1.92 7.42 2.61
C GLY A 749 -3.23 7.37 3.41
N THR A 750 -4.35 7.07 2.74
CA THR A 750 -5.63 6.78 3.41
C THR A 750 -5.46 5.70 4.49
N ALA A 751 -4.69 4.65 4.22
CA ALA A 751 -4.48 3.57 5.17
C ALA A 751 -3.88 4.06 6.49
N ALA A 752 -2.77 4.81 6.42
CA ALA A 752 -2.07 5.33 7.59
C ALA A 752 -2.93 6.34 8.37
N TRP A 753 -3.51 7.34 7.69
CA TRP A 753 -4.32 8.36 8.35
C TRP A 753 -5.62 7.80 8.92
N THR A 754 -6.22 6.80 8.27
CA THR A 754 -7.41 6.14 8.84
C THR A 754 -7.04 5.35 10.08
N PHE A 755 -5.90 4.63 10.08
CA PHE A 755 -5.43 3.95 11.28
C PHE A 755 -5.15 4.94 12.43
N VAL A 756 -4.49 6.07 12.15
CA VAL A 756 -4.27 7.13 13.13
C VAL A 756 -5.61 7.67 13.67
N SER A 757 -6.55 7.99 12.78
CA SER A 757 -7.84 8.57 13.20
C SER A 757 -8.65 7.62 14.07
N ILE A 758 -8.72 6.32 13.73
CA ILE A 758 -9.50 5.35 14.51
C ILE A 758 -8.78 4.97 15.82
N SER A 759 -7.48 4.62 15.77
CA SER A 759 -6.78 4.12 16.95
C SER A 759 -6.41 5.21 17.95
N GLN A 760 -5.93 6.38 17.47
CA GLN A 760 -5.38 7.44 18.32
C GLN A 760 -6.36 8.54 18.69
N TYR A 761 -7.45 8.73 17.90
CA TYR A 761 -8.38 9.83 18.12
C TYR A 761 -9.81 9.37 18.43
N ILE A 762 -10.39 8.43 17.67
CA ILE A 762 -11.72 7.89 18.01
C ILE A 762 -11.61 6.97 19.23
N LEU A 763 -10.81 5.89 19.17
CA LEU A 763 -10.55 5.01 20.31
C LEU A 763 -9.63 5.67 21.35
N GLY A 764 -8.93 6.72 20.97
CA GLY A 764 -8.19 7.61 21.86
C GLY A 764 -6.97 6.98 22.52
N VAL A 765 -6.31 6.00 21.92
CA VAL A 765 -5.11 5.34 22.45
C VAL A 765 -3.88 5.86 21.69
N ARG A 766 -3.29 6.98 22.17
CA ARG A 766 -2.33 7.77 21.41
C ARG A 766 -0.95 7.86 22.07
N PRO A 767 0.14 7.50 21.36
CA PRO A 767 1.49 7.75 21.79
C PRO A 767 1.76 9.26 21.93
N VAL A 768 2.33 9.66 23.06
CA VAL A 768 2.84 11.03 23.31
C VAL A 768 4.26 10.93 23.87
N PHE A 769 4.97 12.05 23.95
CA PHE A 769 6.37 12.03 24.42
C PHE A 769 6.52 11.42 25.83
N ASP A 770 5.55 11.65 26.73
CA ASP A 770 5.57 11.21 28.12
C ASP A 770 4.99 9.80 28.36
N GLY A 771 4.28 9.24 27.39
CA GLY A 771 3.61 7.95 27.58
C GLY A 771 2.50 7.66 26.60
N LEU A 772 1.48 6.95 27.06
CA LEU A 772 0.31 6.58 26.27
C LEU A 772 -0.91 7.39 26.74
N LEU A 773 -1.35 8.36 25.95
CA LEU A 773 -2.54 9.19 26.25
C LEU A 773 -3.80 8.38 25.98
N ILE A 774 -4.74 8.41 26.90
CA ILE A 774 -6.08 7.83 26.77
C ILE A 774 -7.11 8.95 26.73
N ASP A 775 -7.69 9.21 25.53
CA ASP A 775 -8.65 10.29 25.29
C ASP A 775 -9.69 9.89 24.23
N PRO A 776 -10.56 8.91 24.53
CA PRO A 776 -11.56 8.43 23.58
C PRO A 776 -12.58 9.50 23.20
N CYS A 777 -12.94 9.53 21.89
CA CYS A 777 -14.02 10.36 21.36
C CYS A 777 -14.89 9.49 20.44
N ILE A 778 -15.96 8.92 21.01
CA ILE A 778 -16.77 7.85 20.41
C ILE A 778 -18.24 8.24 20.31
N PRO A 779 -19.05 7.55 19.49
CA PRO A 779 -20.50 7.75 19.46
C PRO A 779 -21.16 7.54 20.83
N LYS A 780 -22.22 8.32 21.11
CA LYS A 780 -22.97 8.24 22.37
C LYS A 780 -23.57 6.87 22.65
N ASP A 781 -23.94 6.14 21.60
CA ASP A 781 -24.53 4.82 21.68
C ASP A 781 -23.50 3.68 21.79
N MET A 782 -22.23 3.95 21.53
CA MET A 782 -21.13 3.00 21.78
C MET A 782 -20.86 2.93 23.30
N LYS A 783 -21.24 1.81 23.94
CA LYS A 783 -21.20 1.66 25.40
C LYS A 783 -19.82 1.34 25.96
N GLY A 784 -18.86 1.05 25.11
CA GLY A 784 -17.48 0.82 25.46
C GLY A 784 -16.77 -0.08 24.47
N PHE A 785 -15.50 -0.35 24.72
CA PHE A 785 -14.65 -1.23 23.92
C PHE A 785 -13.42 -1.66 24.73
N THR A 786 -12.73 -2.70 24.24
CA THR A 786 -11.44 -3.12 24.81
C THR A 786 -10.38 -3.14 23.72
N VAL A 787 -9.20 -2.55 24.01
CA VAL A 787 -8.04 -2.51 23.13
C VAL A 787 -6.84 -3.16 23.84
N THR A 788 -6.12 -4.01 23.14
CA THR A 788 -4.76 -4.43 23.55
C THR A 788 -3.75 -3.60 22.77
N ARG A 789 -2.77 -3.01 23.46
CA ARG A 789 -1.73 -2.15 22.89
C ARG A 789 -0.36 -2.46 23.47
N ASN A 790 0.58 -2.89 22.63
CA ASN A 790 1.98 -3.00 23.03
C ASN A 790 2.68 -1.64 22.83
N PHE A 791 3.21 -1.07 23.91
CA PHE A 791 3.85 0.24 23.87
C PHE A 791 5.10 0.28 24.74
N ARG A 792 6.23 0.68 24.16
CA ARG A 792 7.54 0.85 24.84
C ARG A 792 7.90 -0.30 25.80
N GLY A 793 7.67 -1.55 25.33
CA GLY A 793 8.04 -2.78 26.07
C GLY A 793 7.05 -3.25 27.13
N ALA A 794 5.87 -2.67 27.22
CA ALA A 794 4.75 -3.16 28.04
C ALA A 794 3.52 -3.44 27.18
N GLU A 795 2.59 -4.27 27.66
CA GLU A 795 1.30 -4.54 27.06
C GLU A 795 0.19 -3.92 27.92
N TYR A 796 -0.71 -3.17 27.32
CA TYR A 796 -1.83 -2.52 27.98
C TYR A 796 -3.14 -3.11 27.49
N HIS A 797 -3.94 -3.68 28.39
CA HIS A 797 -5.31 -4.11 28.18
C HIS A 797 -6.23 -2.99 28.67
N ILE A 798 -6.72 -2.18 27.73
CA ILE A 798 -7.45 -0.95 28.00
C ILE A 798 -8.93 -1.21 27.76
N THR A 799 -9.73 -1.23 28.82
CA THR A 799 -11.19 -1.35 28.78
C THR A 799 -11.80 0.03 29.03
N VAL A 800 -12.56 0.52 28.06
CA VAL A 800 -13.30 1.78 28.13
C VAL A 800 -14.76 1.47 28.42
N ASP A 801 -15.29 2.04 29.51
CA ASP A 801 -16.71 2.02 29.86
C ASP A 801 -17.34 3.38 29.53
N ASN A 802 -18.32 3.38 28.63
CA ASN A 802 -19.14 4.54 28.25
C ASN A 802 -20.62 4.34 28.59
N SER A 803 -20.92 3.75 29.74
CA SER A 803 -22.29 3.59 30.21
C SER A 803 -23.06 4.93 30.33
N ALA A 804 -22.30 6.01 30.54
CA ALA A 804 -22.83 7.38 30.57
C ALA A 804 -23.30 7.93 29.22
N GLY A 805 -22.86 7.32 28.07
CA GLY A 805 -23.18 7.80 26.74
C GLY A 805 -22.52 9.14 26.40
N ALA A 806 -21.30 9.37 26.87
CA ALA A 806 -20.53 10.56 26.57
C ALA A 806 -19.86 10.43 25.20
N GLU A 807 -19.78 11.50 24.41
CA GLU A 807 -18.97 11.50 23.18
C GLU A 807 -17.49 11.66 23.50
N LYS A 808 -17.13 12.45 24.52
CA LYS A 808 -15.74 12.72 24.93
C LYS A 808 -15.66 12.99 26.42
N GLY A 809 -14.45 12.81 26.96
CA GLY A 809 -14.11 13.09 28.36
C GLY A 809 -13.83 11.80 29.14
N VAL A 810 -12.80 11.84 29.96
CA VAL A 810 -12.39 10.75 30.86
C VAL A 810 -12.67 11.19 32.29
N LYS A 811 -13.59 10.47 32.95
CA LYS A 811 -13.94 10.73 34.36
C LYS A 811 -12.93 10.12 35.33
N SER A 812 -12.45 8.92 35.04
CA SER A 812 -11.47 8.24 35.89
C SER A 812 -10.69 7.18 35.10
N ILE A 813 -9.46 6.94 35.53
CA ILE A 813 -8.62 5.84 35.06
C ILE A 813 -8.12 5.05 36.28
N THR A 814 -8.12 3.73 36.18
CA THR A 814 -7.39 2.85 37.09
C THR A 814 -6.38 2.02 36.32
N VAL A 815 -5.20 1.82 36.90
CA VAL A 815 -4.14 0.95 36.36
C VAL A 815 -3.85 -0.13 37.41
N ASP A 816 -4.06 -1.38 37.04
CA ASP A 816 -3.87 -2.55 37.93
C ASP A 816 -4.68 -2.43 39.25
N GLY A 817 -5.87 -1.89 39.15
CA GLY A 817 -6.79 -1.65 40.27
C GLY A 817 -6.51 -0.39 41.11
N ASN A 818 -5.43 0.34 40.84
CA ASN A 818 -5.10 1.58 41.55
C ASN A 818 -5.56 2.82 40.77
N PRO A 819 -6.13 3.85 41.44
CA PRO A 819 -6.48 5.10 40.77
C PRO A 819 -5.26 5.76 40.11
N HIS A 820 -5.44 6.26 38.88
CA HIS A 820 -4.40 6.99 38.16
C HIS A 820 -4.85 8.43 37.90
N ASN A 821 -3.97 9.38 38.14
CA ASN A 821 -4.24 10.80 37.95
C ASN A 821 -3.82 11.24 36.53
N GLY A 822 -4.74 11.90 35.83
CA GLY A 822 -4.52 12.35 34.47
C GLY A 822 -4.78 11.25 33.44
N ASN A 823 -4.62 11.60 32.16
CA ASN A 823 -4.95 10.72 31.03
C ASN A 823 -3.73 10.07 30.36
N VAL A 824 -2.52 10.39 30.79
CA VAL A 824 -1.29 9.82 30.22
C VAL A 824 -0.80 8.69 31.09
N LEU A 825 -0.82 7.47 30.58
CA LEU A 825 -0.27 6.30 31.26
C LEU A 825 1.26 6.36 31.22
N PRO A 826 1.94 6.14 32.34
CA PRO A 826 3.39 6.18 32.41
C PRO A 826 4.00 5.01 31.64
N VAL A 827 5.21 5.21 31.12
CA VAL A 827 5.99 4.14 30.51
C VAL A 827 6.49 3.18 31.58
N SER A 828 6.19 1.89 31.44
CA SER A 828 6.62 0.85 32.37
C SER A 828 7.40 -0.21 31.69
N GLY A 829 8.39 -0.30 31.14
CA GLY A 829 9.12 -1.35 30.40
C GLY A 829 9.10 -2.73 31.08
N GLY A 830 9.85 -3.65 30.51
CA GLY A 830 10.14 -4.95 31.13
C GLY A 830 9.10 -6.06 30.91
N GLY A 831 8.32 -6.01 29.83
CA GLY A 831 7.38 -7.09 29.47
C GLY A 831 6.15 -7.17 30.40
N LYS A 832 5.84 -6.10 31.13
CA LYS A 832 4.68 -6.05 32.03
C LYS A 832 3.38 -5.97 31.27
N ILE A 833 2.34 -6.61 31.79
CA ILE A 833 0.97 -6.51 31.33
C ILE A 833 0.20 -5.62 32.31
N HIS A 834 -0.41 -4.56 31.81
CA HIS A 834 -1.20 -3.62 32.59
C HIS A 834 -2.68 -3.72 32.25
N LYS A 835 -3.53 -3.86 33.27
CA LYS A 835 -4.97 -3.76 33.13
C LYS A 835 -5.41 -2.32 33.41
N VAL A 836 -5.92 -1.67 32.38
CA VAL A 836 -6.38 -0.27 32.45
C VAL A 836 -7.90 -0.23 32.29
N ILE A 837 -8.59 0.40 33.24
CA ILE A 837 -10.04 0.64 33.14
C ILE A 837 -10.26 2.15 33.06
N VAL A 838 -10.98 2.56 32.04
CA VAL A 838 -11.29 3.97 31.74
C VAL A 838 -12.80 4.16 31.82
N THR A 839 -13.26 5.07 32.67
CA THR A 839 -14.68 5.47 32.70
C THR A 839 -14.85 6.81 31.99
N MET A 840 -15.67 6.83 30.96
CA MET A 840 -16.01 8.07 30.24
C MET A 840 -17.08 8.89 30.99
N GLY A 841 -17.05 10.19 30.79
CA GLY A 841 -18.02 11.15 31.38
C GLY A 841 -17.36 12.51 31.63
N LYS A 842 -18.17 13.49 32.07
CA LYS A 842 -17.67 14.78 32.54
C LYS A 842 -17.41 14.68 34.05
N ASN A 843 -16.34 15.31 34.53
CA ASN A 843 -16.04 15.50 35.97
C ASN A 843 -17.07 16.41 36.61
#